data_c04e455431bcdf6fbef4fc34b153d2d9
#
_entry.id   c04e455431bcdf6fbef4fc34b153d2d9
#
_cell.length_a   1.000
_cell.length_b   1.000
_cell.length_c   1.000
_cell.angle_alpha   90.00
_cell.angle_beta   90.00
_cell.angle_gamma   90.00
#
_symmetry.space_group_name_H-M   'P 1'
#
loop_
_entity.id
_entity.type
_entity.pdbx_description
1 polymer ?
#
loop_
_entity_poly.entity_id
_entity_poly.type
_entity_poly.pdbx_seq_one_letter_code
_entity_poly.pdbx_strand_id
1 'polypeptide(L)'
;MGGNDDKSDVPENVRGVVDIDPWLRPFAQVLSERRYLADEWKYRIEHSGDKQTSLSKFARDSYKTFGLHANPKTFEISYKEWAPNAVRAFLVGEFNNWDSNANEMKRDDCGVFHLVVPPVVGSDGKKQFAIPHDSKIKVSFELADGSRIYRLPAWITRATQPDKETAKQWGPSYEARFWNPPTQYTFKNARPSFVSATDSLRIYEAHVGISTPEPKVGTYKEFTKNVLPRIKDLGYDAIQLMAIMEHAYYASFGYQVTNFFAASSRFGTPDDLKELIDTAHGMGILVLLDVVHSHASKNVTDGLNQFDGSDHQYFHSIASTRGEHPLWDSRLFNYGHFEVQRFLLANLAFYIDVYQFDGFRFDGVTSMLYLHHGVGEGGAFSGDYNEYLSKERSFVDHEALAYLMLANDLVRELLPENGITIAEDVSGYPTLCMPRDLGGAGFDYRLAMALPDMWIKLLKEYKDEDWNMGHIVHTLVNRRHREKVVAYAESHDQALVGDKTLAFWLMDAAMYTDMTILKETNPVVDRGIALHKLIRLLTHSLGGEAYLNFEGNEFGHPEWLDFPNVNNGDSYHYARRQFNLVDDKLLRYQQLYQFDKAMQLCEKQYKWLNTPQAYVSLKHEVDKVIAFERNGLLFIFNFHPTESFTDYRIGVNEPGCYRIVLNSDRSAYGGWDRIDESKSEYFTTDLKWNDRNNFIQVYIPNRSALVLALDSRIQKH
;
A
#
# COMPACT_ATOMS: atom_id res chain seq x y z
N MET A 1 -41.70 2.72 23.70
CA MET A 1 -42.54 2.24 22.58
C MET A 1 -41.70 1.22 21.83
N GLY A 2 -41.98 -0.06 22.08
CA GLY A 2 -41.27 -1.15 21.41
C GLY A 2 -41.85 -1.33 20.01
N GLY A 3 -41.15 -0.84 19.02
CA GLY A 3 -41.39 -1.22 17.63
C GLY A 3 -40.85 -2.63 17.43
N ASN A 4 -41.71 -3.55 16.98
CA ASN A 4 -41.28 -4.79 16.37
C ASN A 4 -40.35 -4.41 15.20
N ASP A 5 -39.05 -4.63 15.36
CA ASP A 5 -38.09 -4.52 14.27
C ASP A 5 -38.41 -5.67 13.29
N ASP A 6 -39.19 -5.36 12.27
CA ASP A 6 -39.54 -6.30 11.22
C ASP A 6 -38.26 -6.56 10.37
N LYS A 7 -37.51 -7.62 10.72
CA LYS A 7 -36.28 -8.04 10.02
C LYS A 7 -36.54 -8.48 8.57
N SER A 8 -37.83 -8.50 8.14
CA SER A 8 -38.25 -8.95 6.81
C SER A 8 -37.87 -8.00 5.68
N ASP A 9 -37.61 -6.70 5.95
CA ASP A 9 -37.42 -5.68 4.92
C ASP A 9 -35.96 -5.52 4.45
N VAL A 10 -35.00 -6.16 5.13
CA VAL A 10 -33.58 -6.06 4.76
C VAL A 10 -33.19 -7.26 3.87
N PRO A 11 -32.70 -7.02 2.64
CA PRO A 11 -32.20 -8.07 1.76
C PRO A 11 -31.16 -8.97 2.46
N GLU A 12 -31.25 -10.28 2.25
CA GLU A 12 -30.43 -11.27 2.95
C GLU A 12 -28.93 -11.04 2.70
N ASN A 13 -28.57 -10.68 1.47
CA ASN A 13 -27.18 -10.50 1.03
C ASN A 13 -26.47 -9.30 1.67
N VAL A 14 -27.16 -8.41 2.40
CA VAL A 14 -26.57 -7.24 3.11
C VAL A 14 -26.99 -7.18 4.58
N ARG A 15 -27.69 -8.20 5.06
CA ARG A 15 -28.18 -8.25 6.44
C ARG A 15 -27.04 -8.13 7.45
N GLY A 16 -25.91 -8.77 7.19
CA GLY A 16 -24.76 -8.75 8.09
C GLY A 16 -24.21 -7.35 8.35
N VAL A 17 -24.03 -6.52 7.31
CA VAL A 17 -23.56 -5.13 7.49
C VAL A 17 -24.61 -4.25 8.17
N VAL A 18 -25.90 -4.45 7.91
CA VAL A 18 -27.00 -3.72 8.57
C VAL A 18 -27.14 -4.11 10.05
N ASP A 19 -26.90 -5.37 10.40
CA ASP A 19 -26.91 -5.82 11.81
C ASP A 19 -25.72 -5.23 12.59
N ILE A 20 -24.57 -5.03 11.93
CA ILE A 20 -23.39 -4.38 12.51
C ILE A 20 -23.58 -2.88 12.64
N ASP A 21 -24.09 -2.22 11.60
CA ASP A 21 -24.36 -0.80 11.57
C ASP A 21 -25.83 -0.53 11.19
N PRO A 22 -26.73 -0.38 12.18
CA PRO A 22 -28.17 -0.14 11.93
C PRO A 22 -28.47 1.14 11.14
N TRP A 23 -27.55 2.11 11.08
CA TRP A 23 -27.72 3.32 10.27
C TRP A 23 -27.70 3.03 8.76
N LEU A 24 -27.22 1.85 8.34
CA LEU A 24 -27.29 1.40 6.95
C LEU A 24 -28.67 0.87 6.52
N ARG A 25 -29.61 0.63 7.47
CA ARG A 25 -30.93 0.08 7.15
C ARG A 25 -31.70 0.87 6.06
N PRO A 26 -31.73 2.20 6.05
CA PRO A 26 -32.40 2.96 5.00
C PRO A 26 -31.79 2.74 3.60
N PHE A 27 -30.56 2.27 3.53
CA PHE A 27 -29.79 2.11 2.32
C PHE A 27 -29.60 0.62 1.92
N ALA A 28 -30.23 -0.30 2.63
CA ALA A 28 -30.04 -1.75 2.43
C ALA A 28 -30.33 -2.18 0.98
N GLN A 29 -31.34 -1.57 0.33
CA GLN A 29 -31.67 -1.88 -1.05
C GLN A 29 -30.54 -1.46 -2.02
N VAL A 30 -29.96 -0.28 -1.84
CA VAL A 30 -28.85 0.22 -2.69
C VAL A 30 -27.60 -0.64 -2.51
N LEU A 31 -27.27 -1.00 -1.26
CA LEU A 31 -26.17 -1.91 -0.96
C LEU A 31 -26.38 -3.28 -1.61
N SER A 32 -27.61 -3.81 -1.57
CA SER A 32 -27.98 -5.08 -2.19
C SER A 32 -27.83 -5.04 -3.73
N GLU A 33 -28.30 -3.95 -4.37
CA GLU A 33 -28.19 -3.75 -5.81
C GLU A 33 -26.71 -3.70 -6.26
N ARG A 34 -25.85 -3.00 -5.52
CA ARG A 34 -24.40 -2.91 -5.80
C ARG A 34 -23.70 -4.26 -5.65
N ARG A 35 -24.05 -5.01 -4.60
CA ARG A 35 -23.53 -6.35 -4.43
C ARG A 35 -23.99 -7.27 -5.54
N TYR A 36 -25.26 -7.21 -5.93
CA TYR A 36 -25.80 -8.02 -7.01
C TYR A 36 -25.05 -7.78 -8.33
N LEU A 37 -24.67 -6.55 -8.63
CA LEU A 37 -23.87 -6.23 -9.83
C LEU A 37 -22.50 -6.95 -9.81
N ALA A 38 -21.83 -6.97 -8.66
CA ALA A 38 -20.57 -7.70 -8.55
C ALA A 38 -20.75 -9.22 -8.68
N ASP A 39 -21.83 -9.77 -8.09
CA ASP A 39 -22.17 -11.19 -8.19
C ASP A 39 -22.56 -11.58 -9.64
N GLU A 40 -23.25 -10.68 -10.39
CA GLU A 40 -23.53 -10.84 -11.81
C GLU A 40 -22.24 -10.85 -12.66
N TRP A 41 -21.32 -9.92 -12.41
CA TRP A 41 -20.00 -9.94 -13.04
C TRP A 41 -19.25 -11.24 -12.77
N LYS A 42 -19.22 -11.69 -11.51
CA LYS A 42 -18.60 -12.98 -11.13
C LYS A 42 -19.21 -14.12 -11.92
N TYR A 43 -20.54 -14.19 -11.97
CA TYR A 43 -21.27 -15.21 -12.76
C TYR A 43 -20.89 -15.18 -14.24
N ARG A 44 -20.87 -14.00 -14.86
CA ARG A 44 -20.49 -13.84 -16.28
C ARG A 44 -19.06 -14.29 -16.55
N ILE A 45 -18.13 -13.97 -15.66
CA ILE A 45 -16.73 -14.39 -15.74
C ILE A 45 -16.63 -15.91 -15.61
N GLU A 46 -17.27 -16.49 -14.61
CA GLU A 46 -17.22 -17.92 -14.33
C GLU A 46 -17.90 -18.79 -15.42
N HIS A 47 -18.78 -18.19 -16.21
CA HIS A 47 -19.50 -18.85 -17.31
C HIS A 47 -19.09 -18.35 -18.70
N SER A 48 -17.96 -17.67 -18.83
CA SER A 48 -17.50 -17.08 -20.09
C SER A 48 -16.92 -18.07 -21.12
N GLY A 49 -16.66 -19.31 -20.71
CA GLY A 49 -16.12 -20.37 -21.58
C GLY A 49 -17.10 -21.55 -21.73
N ASP A 50 -16.66 -22.59 -22.46
CA ASP A 50 -17.47 -23.82 -22.69
C ASP A 50 -17.80 -24.57 -21.41
N LYS A 51 -17.06 -24.34 -20.35
CA LYS A 51 -17.25 -24.95 -19.03
C LYS A 51 -17.20 -23.90 -17.97
N GLN A 52 -18.03 -24.06 -16.94
CA GLN A 52 -17.96 -23.24 -15.74
C GLN A 52 -16.56 -23.33 -15.08
N THR A 53 -16.05 -22.21 -14.66
CA THR A 53 -14.75 -22.06 -13.98
C THR A 53 -14.90 -21.27 -12.69
N SER A 54 -13.87 -21.21 -11.83
CA SER A 54 -13.84 -20.28 -10.70
C SER A 54 -13.19 -18.95 -11.13
N LEU A 55 -13.43 -17.89 -10.37
CA LEU A 55 -12.80 -16.58 -10.60
C LEU A 55 -11.26 -16.70 -10.59
N SER A 56 -10.70 -17.43 -9.64
CA SER A 56 -9.26 -17.66 -9.54
C SER A 56 -8.71 -18.47 -10.72
N LYS A 57 -9.44 -19.48 -11.19
CA LYS A 57 -9.03 -20.24 -12.37
C LYS A 57 -9.10 -19.39 -13.63
N PHE A 58 -10.16 -18.59 -13.82
CA PHE A 58 -10.28 -17.66 -14.94
C PHE A 58 -9.09 -16.67 -14.98
N ALA A 59 -8.77 -16.04 -13.84
CA ALA A 59 -7.67 -15.09 -13.75
C ALA A 59 -6.32 -15.77 -14.09
N ARG A 60 -6.08 -16.97 -13.54
CA ARG A 60 -4.88 -17.78 -13.83
C ARG A 60 -4.77 -18.20 -15.29
N ASP A 61 -5.84 -18.71 -15.86
CA ASP A 61 -5.86 -19.11 -17.28
C ASP A 61 -5.64 -17.91 -18.19
N SER A 62 -6.14 -16.73 -17.81
CA SER A 62 -5.98 -15.51 -18.60
C SER A 62 -4.51 -15.12 -18.74
N TYR A 63 -3.76 -14.95 -17.63
CA TYR A 63 -2.34 -14.57 -17.76
C TYR A 63 -1.44 -15.70 -18.28
N LYS A 64 -1.91 -16.97 -18.28
CA LYS A 64 -1.19 -18.11 -18.87
C LYS A 64 -1.47 -18.31 -20.35
N THR A 65 -2.43 -17.59 -20.90
CA THR A 65 -2.82 -17.71 -22.33
C THR A 65 -2.62 -16.43 -23.11
N PHE A 66 -2.87 -15.25 -22.50
CA PHE A 66 -2.56 -13.97 -23.10
C PHE A 66 -1.09 -13.61 -22.89
N GLY A 67 -0.49 -12.90 -23.83
CA GLY A 67 0.95 -12.66 -23.88
C GLY A 67 1.71 -13.81 -24.56
N LEU A 68 3.04 -13.82 -24.42
CA LEU A 68 3.94 -14.81 -25.02
C LEU A 68 4.29 -15.92 -24.03
N HIS A 69 4.08 -17.17 -24.42
CA HIS A 69 4.33 -18.34 -23.59
C HIS A 69 5.14 -19.40 -24.35
N ALA A 70 6.29 -19.77 -23.77
CA ALA A 70 7.14 -20.84 -24.27
C ALA A 70 6.69 -22.20 -23.73
N ASN A 71 6.55 -23.17 -24.60
CA ASN A 71 6.30 -24.56 -24.22
C ASN A 71 7.61 -25.36 -24.22
N PRO A 72 8.16 -25.75 -23.07
CA PRO A 72 9.46 -26.42 -23.00
C PRO A 72 9.45 -27.84 -23.58
N LYS A 73 8.29 -28.45 -23.83
CA LYS A 73 8.18 -29.81 -24.40
C LYS A 73 8.18 -29.79 -25.92
N THR A 74 7.45 -28.81 -26.52
CA THR A 74 7.32 -28.71 -27.99
C THR A 74 8.30 -27.72 -28.59
N PHE A 75 8.84 -26.79 -27.79
CA PHE A 75 9.62 -25.60 -28.19
C PHE A 75 8.82 -24.62 -29.06
N GLU A 76 7.50 -24.67 -29.00
CA GLU A 76 6.61 -23.70 -29.58
C GLU A 76 6.43 -22.50 -28.64
N ILE A 77 6.17 -21.33 -29.24
CA ILE A 77 5.80 -20.11 -28.51
C ILE A 77 4.38 -19.71 -28.94
N SER A 78 3.45 -19.68 -28.00
CA SER A 78 2.11 -19.14 -28.24
C SER A 78 2.04 -17.66 -27.86
N TYR A 79 1.30 -16.89 -28.64
CA TYR A 79 1.04 -15.47 -28.38
C TYR A 79 -0.42 -15.15 -28.58
N LYS A 80 -1.05 -14.48 -27.61
CA LYS A 80 -2.38 -13.89 -27.72
C LYS A 80 -2.37 -12.43 -27.29
N GLU A 81 -3.11 -11.60 -28.05
CA GLU A 81 -3.23 -10.17 -27.78
C GLU A 81 -4.62 -9.67 -28.15
N TRP A 82 -5.23 -8.82 -27.32
CA TRP A 82 -6.53 -8.21 -27.58
C TRP A 82 -6.36 -6.81 -28.18
N ALA A 83 -6.84 -6.62 -29.40
CA ALA A 83 -6.75 -5.35 -30.14
C ALA A 83 -7.94 -5.21 -31.12
N PRO A 84 -9.17 -4.96 -30.62
CA PRO A 84 -10.37 -5.06 -31.43
C PRO A 84 -10.45 -4.05 -32.61
N ASN A 85 -9.77 -2.91 -32.49
CA ASN A 85 -9.74 -1.90 -33.57
C ASN A 85 -8.73 -2.23 -34.68
N ALA A 86 -7.78 -3.13 -34.45
CA ALA A 86 -6.82 -3.56 -35.45
C ALA A 86 -7.45 -4.52 -36.45
N VAL A 87 -7.11 -4.38 -37.75
CA VAL A 87 -7.56 -5.27 -38.84
C VAL A 87 -6.64 -6.50 -38.92
N ARG A 88 -5.31 -6.29 -38.85
CA ARG A 88 -4.29 -7.34 -38.86
C ARG A 88 -3.25 -7.08 -37.79
N ALA A 89 -2.60 -8.12 -37.33
CA ALA A 89 -1.52 -8.04 -36.36
C ALA A 89 -0.35 -8.97 -36.73
N PHE A 90 0.87 -8.56 -36.39
CA PHE A 90 2.09 -9.28 -36.69
C PHE A 90 3.03 -9.24 -35.47
N LEU A 91 3.62 -10.38 -35.13
CA LEU A 91 4.70 -10.41 -34.14
C LEU A 91 6.02 -10.15 -34.83
N VAL A 92 6.74 -9.11 -34.40
CA VAL A 92 8.01 -8.68 -34.97
C VAL A 92 9.10 -8.57 -33.91
N GLY A 93 10.35 -8.75 -34.32
CA GLY A 93 11.47 -8.64 -33.40
C GLY A 93 12.79 -9.08 -34.01
N GLU A 94 13.82 -9.19 -33.18
CA GLU A 94 15.14 -9.65 -33.60
C GLU A 94 15.10 -11.04 -34.25
N PHE A 95 14.21 -11.90 -33.77
CA PHE A 95 14.05 -13.28 -34.26
C PHE A 95 13.63 -13.41 -35.73
N ASN A 96 13.01 -12.40 -36.31
CA ASN A 96 12.58 -12.36 -37.70
C ASN A 96 13.10 -11.12 -38.45
N ASN A 97 14.21 -10.53 -37.97
CA ASN A 97 14.83 -9.31 -38.53
C ASN A 97 13.86 -8.13 -38.68
N TRP A 98 12.89 -8.01 -37.77
CA TRP A 98 11.89 -6.96 -37.75
C TRP A 98 10.99 -6.94 -39.02
N ASP A 99 10.82 -8.07 -39.70
CA ASP A 99 9.96 -8.18 -40.85
C ASP A 99 8.49 -8.04 -40.41
N SER A 100 7.90 -6.88 -40.73
CA SER A 100 6.53 -6.54 -40.36
C SER A 100 5.45 -7.27 -41.18
N ASN A 101 5.82 -8.11 -42.14
CA ASN A 101 4.91 -8.97 -42.88
C ASN A 101 5.05 -10.46 -42.55
N ALA A 102 6.08 -10.82 -41.77
CA ALA A 102 6.21 -12.15 -41.21
C ALA A 102 5.38 -12.34 -39.92
N ASN A 103 5.11 -13.59 -39.57
CA ASN A 103 4.43 -13.96 -38.32
C ASN A 103 3.06 -13.27 -38.11
N GLU A 104 2.22 -13.28 -39.15
CA GLU A 104 0.84 -12.78 -39.10
C GLU A 104 0.02 -13.60 -38.09
N MET A 105 -0.73 -12.89 -37.26
CA MET A 105 -1.61 -13.44 -36.23
C MET A 105 -3.02 -13.65 -36.82
N LYS A 106 -3.71 -14.69 -36.34
CA LYS A 106 -5.12 -14.93 -36.69
C LYS A 106 -6.02 -14.18 -35.71
N ARG A 107 -6.99 -13.41 -36.25
CA ARG A 107 -7.98 -12.67 -35.49
C ARG A 107 -9.26 -13.48 -35.30
N ASP A 108 -9.81 -13.50 -34.09
CA ASP A 108 -11.13 -14.05 -33.81
C ASP A 108 -12.22 -12.95 -33.84
N ASP A 109 -13.48 -13.35 -33.67
CA ASP A 109 -14.64 -12.44 -33.73
C ASP A 109 -14.69 -11.44 -32.56
N CYS A 110 -13.97 -11.70 -31.47
CA CYS A 110 -13.86 -10.79 -30.33
C CYS A 110 -12.69 -9.80 -30.44
N GLY A 111 -11.94 -9.84 -31.53
CA GLY A 111 -10.76 -8.98 -31.71
C GLY A 111 -9.53 -9.45 -30.97
N VAL A 112 -9.48 -10.73 -30.61
CA VAL A 112 -8.28 -11.34 -30.05
C VAL A 112 -7.46 -11.95 -31.17
N PHE A 113 -6.20 -11.55 -31.24
CA PHE A 113 -5.22 -12.09 -32.18
C PHE A 113 -4.43 -13.21 -31.52
N HIS A 114 -4.15 -14.30 -32.28
CA HIS A 114 -3.36 -15.41 -31.79
C HIS A 114 -2.38 -15.93 -32.83
N LEU A 115 -1.24 -16.42 -32.36
CA LEU A 115 -0.15 -16.97 -33.14
C LEU A 115 0.51 -18.12 -32.39
N VAL A 116 0.96 -19.12 -33.11
CA VAL A 116 1.91 -20.13 -32.63
C VAL A 116 3.16 -20.06 -33.50
N VAL A 117 4.29 -19.72 -32.88
CA VAL A 117 5.60 -19.69 -33.53
C VAL A 117 6.22 -21.08 -33.38
N PRO A 118 6.48 -21.82 -34.49
CA PRO A 118 7.04 -23.15 -34.44
C PRO A 118 8.50 -23.14 -34.00
N PRO A 119 9.03 -24.27 -33.48
CA PRO A 119 10.43 -24.38 -33.14
C PRO A 119 11.32 -24.29 -34.39
N VAL A 120 12.56 -23.86 -34.19
CA VAL A 120 13.62 -23.96 -35.17
C VAL A 120 14.53 -25.15 -34.86
N VAL A 121 15.28 -25.67 -35.87
CA VAL A 121 16.26 -26.71 -35.67
C VAL A 121 17.64 -26.06 -35.67
N GLY A 122 18.38 -26.21 -34.57
CA GLY A 122 19.72 -25.69 -34.43
C GLY A 122 20.76 -26.48 -35.29
N SER A 123 21.95 -25.98 -35.37
CA SER A 123 23.05 -26.62 -36.08
C SER A 123 23.43 -27.99 -35.51
N ASP A 124 23.06 -28.26 -34.25
CA ASP A 124 23.23 -29.54 -33.55
C ASP A 124 22.08 -30.54 -33.82
N GLY A 125 21.12 -30.19 -34.69
CA GLY A 125 19.94 -30.99 -35.01
C GLY A 125 18.85 -31.00 -33.94
N LYS A 126 18.99 -30.23 -32.86
CA LYS A 126 17.98 -30.16 -31.79
C LYS A 126 16.97 -29.03 -32.01
N LYS A 127 15.73 -29.26 -31.53
CA LYS A 127 14.74 -28.23 -31.49
C LYS A 127 15.12 -27.12 -30.49
N GLN A 128 14.88 -25.88 -30.91
CA GLN A 128 15.12 -24.69 -30.10
C GLN A 128 13.95 -23.73 -30.29
N PHE A 129 13.74 -22.84 -29.31
CA PHE A 129 12.78 -21.75 -29.46
C PHE A 129 13.18 -20.81 -30.58
N ALA A 130 12.23 -20.45 -31.45
CA ALA A 130 12.48 -19.51 -32.54
C ALA A 130 12.77 -18.09 -32.02
N ILE A 131 12.23 -17.74 -30.85
CA ILE A 131 12.51 -16.47 -30.16
C ILE A 131 13.41 -16.82 -28.95
N PRO A 132 14.70 -16.47 -28.98
CA PRO A 132 15.62 -16.68 -27.85
C PRO A 132 15.21 -15.87 -26.63
N HIS A 133 15.68 -16.33 -25.46
CA HIS A 133 15.55 -15.56 -24.23
C HIS A 133 16.12 -14.15 -24.37
N ASP A 134 15.42 -13.15 -23.82
CA ASP A 134 15.78 -11.73 -23.80
C ASP A 134 15.78 -11.03 -25.17
N SER A 135 15.27 -11.67 -26.24
CA SER A 135 15.11 -11.05 -27.56
C SER A 135 14.14 -9.88 -27.50
N LYS A 136 14.45 -8.82 -28.23
CA LYS A 136 13.58 -7.66 -28.41
C LYS A 136 12.42 -8.01 -29.35
N ILE A 137 11.21 -7.65 -28.94
CA ILE A 137 9.97 -7.92 -29.69
C ILE A 137 9.02 -6.73 -29.66
N LYS A 138 8.16 -6.64 -30.65
CA LYS A 138 6.97 -5.73 -30.69
C LYS A 138 5.82 -6.45 -31.37
N VAL A 139 4.62 -5.94 -31.17
CA VAL A 139 3.47 -6.24 -32.00
C VAL A 139 3.23 -5.09 -32.96
N SER A 140 3.03 -5.42 -34.24
CA SER A 140 2.65 -4.45 -35.29
C SER A 140 1.17 -4.63 -35.61
N PHE A 141 0.37 -3.58 -35.48
CA PHE A 141 -1.04 -3.56 -35.86
C PHE A 141 -1.23 -2.76 -37.16
N GLU A 142 -2.01 -3.31 -38.06
CA GLU A 142 -2.50 -2.63 -39.24
C GLU A 142 -3.93 -2.16 -38.97
N LEU A 143 -4.19 -0.87 -39.16
CA LEU A 143 -5.48 -0.24 -38.91
C LEU A 143 -6.34 -0.20 -40.18
N ALA A 144 -7.62 0.14 -40.04
CA ALA A 144 -8.58 0.16 -41.17
C ALA A 144 -8.22 1.16 -42.27
N ASP A 145 -7.46 2.20 -41.96
CA ASP A 145 -6.95 3.18 -42.90
C ASP A 145 -5.66 2.73 -43.62
N GLY A 146 -5.17 1.52 -43.34
CA GLY A 146 -3.93 0.96 -43.86
C GLY A 146 -2.66 1.45 -43.16
N SER A 147 -2.77 2.30 -42.16
CA SER A 147 -1.63 2.71 -41.33
C SER A 147 -1.15 1.59 -40.43
N ARG A 148 0.13 1.62 -40.03
CA ARG A 148 0.73 0.65 -39.09
C ARG A 148 1.25 1.34 -37.85
N ILE A 149 0.93 0.73 -36.73
CA ILE A 149 1.43 1.14 -35.42
C ILE A 149 2.20 -0.01 -34.76
N TYR A 150 3.21 0.31 -33.95
CA TYR A 150 4.03 -0.64 -33.22
C TYR A 150 3.83 -0.43 -31.74
N ARG A 151 3.63 -1.52 -30.99
CA ARG A 151 3.39 -1.49 -29.53
C ARG A 151 4.22 -2.53 -28.82
N LEU A 152 4.49 -2.28 -27.54
CA LEU A 152 4.95 -3.35 -26.65
C LEU A 152 3.76 -4.25 -26.34
N PRO A 153 3.87 -5.59 -26.36
CA PRO A 153 2.73 -6.46 -26.03
C PRO A 153 2.15 -6.10 -24.65
N ALA A 154 0.81 -6.01 -24.54
CA ALA A 154 0.15 -5.54 -23.32
C ALA A 154 0.43 -6.44 -22.10
N TRP A 155 0.65 -7.73 -22.34
CA TRP A 155 0.92 -8.76 -21.34
C TRP A 155 2.41 -9.09 -21.21
N ILE A 156 3.30 -8.19 -21.66
CA ILE A 156 4.75 -8.43 -21.56
C ILE A 156 5.22 -8.47 -20.12
N THR A 157 6.06 -9.43 -19.79
CA THR A 157 6.57 -9.65 -18.45
C THR A 157 7.93 -8.99 -18.19
N ARG A 158 8.57 -8.43 -19.23
CA ARG A 158 9.77 -7.64 -19.11
C ARG A 158 9.82 -6.55 -20.17
N ALA A 159 10.00 -5.32 -19.74
CA ALA A 159 10.33 -4.19 -20.59
C ALA A 159 11.56 -3.49 -20.02
N THR A 160 12.44 -2.97 -20.88
CA THR A 160 13.68 -2.32 -20.45
C THR A 160 13.84 -0.98 -21.12
N GLN A 161 14.54 -0.07 -20.46
CA GLN A 161 15.00 1.14 -21.12
C GLN A 161 15.94 0.77 -22.28
N PRO A 162 15.91 1.52 -23.39
CA PRO A 162 16.87 1.32 -24.45
C PRO A 162 18.28 1.67 -23.97
N ASP A 163 19.29 1.03 -24.54
CA ASP A 163 20.65 1.47 -24.36
C ASP A 163 20.87 2.87 -24.97
N LYS A 164 21.98 3.53 -24.56
CA LYS A 164 22.24 4.93 -24.97
C LYS A 164 22.33 5.14 -26.48
N GLU A 165 22.83 4.16 -27.21
CA GLU A 165 22.99 4.26 -28.67
C GLU A 165 21.63 4.04 -29.35
N THR A 166 20.85 3.06 -28.91
CA THR A 166 19.48 2.84 -29.38
C THR A 166 18.59 4.08 -29.07
N ALA A 167 18.72 4.66 -27.89
CA ALA A 167 17.96 5.85 -27.50
C ALA A 167 18.33 7.09 -28.37
N LYS A 168 19.58 7.25 -28.75
CA LYS A 168 20.00 8.33 -29.67
C LYS A 168 19.44 8.14 -31.08
N GLN A 169 19.35 6.91 -31.54
CA GLN A 169 18.95 6.59 -32.90
C GLN A 169 17.42 6.52 -33.06
N TRP A 170 16.71 5.96 -32.08
CA TRP A 170 15.29 5.63 -32.17
C TRP A 170 14.41 6.32 -31.12
N GLY A 171 14.99 7.16 -30.29
CA GLY A 171 14.30 7.79 -29.16
C GLY A 171 14.29 6.95 -27.89
N PRO A 172 13.74 7.49 -26.79
CA PRO A 172 13.81 6.88 -25.45
C PRO A 172 12.75 5.81 -25.19
N SER A 173 12.10 5.28 -26.25
CA SER A 173 11.04 4.28 -26.11
C SER A 173 11.57 2.98 -25.51
N TYR A 174 10.78 2.39 -24.60
CA TYR A 174 11.11 1.10 -23.98
C TYR A 174 11.12 -0.05 -25.01
N GLU A 175 11.80 -1.12 -24.64
CA GLU A 175 11.94 -2.34 -25.42
C GLU A 175 11.27 -3.49 -24.69
N ALA A 176 10.26 -4.11 -25.29
CA ALA A 176 9.73 -5.37 -24.78
C ALA A 176 10.72 -6.49 -25.02
N ARG A 177 10.96 -7.33 -24.01
CA ARG A 177 11.90 -8.46 -24.07
C ARG A 177 11.19 -9.75 -23.71
N PHE A 178 11.45 -10.80 -24.51
CA PHE A 178 10.91 -12.12 -24.26
C PHE A 178 11.64 -12.79 -23.11
N TRP A 179 11.06 -12.73 -21.90
CA TRP A 179 11.66 -13.31 -20.70
C TRP A 179 11.37 -14.81 -20.60
N ASN A 180 12.32 -15.62 -21.03
CA ASN A 180 12.25 -17.08 -20.95
C ASN A 180 13.64 -17.64 -20.59
N PRO A 181 14.13 -17.43 -19.34
CA PRO A 181 15.47 -17.87 -18.95
C PRO A 181 15.58 -19.40 -19.01
N PRO A 182 16.78 -19.93 -19.35
CA PRO A 182 17.02 -21.37 -19.43
C PRO A 182 16.75 -22.10 -18.12
N THR A 183 16.97 -21.43 -17.01
CA THR A 183 16.66 -21.93 -15.65
C THR A 183 15.65 -21.00 -15.02
N GLN A 184 14.48 -21.53 -14.70
CA GLN A 184 13.43 -20.78 -14.01
C GLN A 184 13.79 -20.62 -12.54
N TYR A 185 13.49 -19.43 -11.96
CA TYR A 185 13.66 -19.18 -10.53
C TYR A 185 12.78 -20.14 -9.72
N THR A 186 13.34 -20.74 -8.69
CA THR A 186 12.61 -21.63 -7.75
C THR A 186 12.67 -21.02 -6.35
N PHE A 187 11.50 -20.74 -5.78
CA PHE A 187 11.38 -20.25 -4.40
C PHE A 187 11.86 -21.33 -3.42
N LYS A 188 12.60 -20.90 -2.41
CA LYS A 188 13.22 -21.76 -1.38
C LYS A 188 12.44 -21.73 -0.07
N ASN A 189 11.72 -20.64 0.18
CA ASN A 189 11.00 -20.39 1.41
C ASN A 189 9.49 -20.39 1.17
N ALA A 190 8.74 -20.94 2.10
CA ALA A 190 7.28 -20.86 2.08
C ALA A 190 6.82 -19.44 2.49
N ARG A 191 5.64 -19.04 2.05
CA ARG A 191 4.99 -17.81 2.52
C ARG A 191 4.86 -17.85 4.05
N PRO A 192 5.12 -16.75 4.77
CA PRO A 192 4.81 -16.66 6.19
C PRO A 192 3.31 -16.85 6.45
N SER A 193 2.97 -17.47 7.54
CA SER A 193 1.58 -17.52 7.99
C SER A 193 1.17 -16.18 8.58
N PHE A 194 -0.03 -15.73 8.24
CA PHE A 194 -0.66 -14.55 8.83
C PHE A 194 -2.13 -14.85 9.10
N VAL A 195 -2.55 -14.77 10.36
CA VAL A 195 -3.93 -14.99 10.77
C VAL A 195 -4.51 -13.67 11.27
N SER A 196 -5.30 -13.01 10.45
CA SER A 196 -5.89 -11.69 10.74
C SER A 196 -6.66 -11.61 12.08
N ALA A 197 -7.11 -12.74 12.61
CA ALA A 197 -7.79 -12.81 13.91
C ALA A 197 -6.83 -12.74 15.12
N THR A 198 -5.56 -13.11 14.95
CA THR A 198 -4.59 -13.25 16.05
C THR A 198 -3.29 -12.49 15.85
N ASP A 199 -2.99 -12.06 14.63
CA ASP A 199 -1.73 -11.42 14.29
C ASP A 199 -1.93 -9.92 14.06
N SER A 200 -0.99 -9.14 14.56
CA SER A 200 -0.90 -7.71 14.30
C SER A 200 -0.23 -7.47 12.96
N LEU A 201 -0.64 -6.42 12.24
CA LEU A 201 -0.03 -6.03 10.97
C LEU A 201 0.75 -4.73 11.15
N ARG A 202 2.09 -4.83 11.04
CA ARG A 202 3.03 -3.71 11.09
C ARG A 202 3.80 -3.66 9.79
N ILE A 203 3.53 -2.61 9.01
CA ILE A 203 3.94 -2.47 7.62
C ILE A 203 5.12 -1.51 7.51
N TYR A 204 6.16 -1.90 6.81
CA TYR A 204 7.25 -1.04 6.38
C TYR A 204 7.05 -0.72 4.89
N GLU A 205 6.67 0.52 4.59
CA GLU A 205 6.51 1.00 3.21
C GLU A 205 7.86 1.41 2.66
N ALA A 206 8.20 0.95 1.45
CA ALA A 206 9.49 1.23 0.84
C ALA A 206 9.41 1.34 -0.69
N HIS A 207 10.23 2.23 -1.25
CA HIS A 207 10.48 2.34 -2.68
C HIS A 207 11.89 1.85 -2.98
N VAL A 208 12.01 0.74 -3.70
CA VAL A 208 13.30 0.06 -3.95
C VAL A 208 14.37 1.03 -4.49
N GLY A 209 13.98 1.91 -5.40
CA GLY A 209 14.93 2.83 -6.06
C GLY A 209 15.57 3.88 -5.15
N ILE A 210 14.89 4.27 -4.06
CA ILE A 210 15.43 5.25 -3.11
C ILE A 210 16.04 4.61 -1.86
N SER A 211 15.89 3.30 -1.68
CA SER A 211 16.35 2.55 -0.51
C SER A 211 17.88 2.36 -0.50
N THR A 212 18.61 3.41 -0.76
CA THR A 212 20.09 3.44 -0.77
C THR A 212 20.58 4.79 -0.25
N PRO A 213 21.70 4.86 0.50
CA PRO A 213 22.31 6.13 0.90
C PRO A 213 23.04 6.85 -0.25
N GLU A 214 23.32 6.16 -1.35
CA GLU A 214 23.98 6.75 -2.50
C GLU A 214 22.98 7.49 -3.42
N PRO A 215 23.39 8.60 -4.06
CA PRO A 215 22.52 9.35 -4.99
C PRO A 215 22.40 8.64 -6.34
N LYS A 216 21.74 7.51 -6.38
CA LYS A 216 21.50 6.65 -7.54
C LYS A 216 20.19 5.87 -7.38
N VAL A 217 19.78 5.16 -8.41
CA VAL A 217 18.67 4.19 -8.30
C VAL A 217 19.17 2.94 -7.58
N GLY A 218 18.51 2.59 -6.46
CA GLY A 218 18.74 1.33 -5.76
C GLY A 218 18.19 0.12 -6.52
N THR A 219 18.70 -1.07 -6.20
CA THR A 219 18.32 -2.32 -6.89
C THR A 219 17.64 -3.31 -5.96
N TYR A 220 16.87 -4.27 -6.52
CA TYR A 220 16.29 -5.39 -5.75
C TYR A 220 17.34 -6.13 -4.92
N LYS A 221 18.55 -6.37 -5.49
CA LYS A 221 19.66 -7.02 -4.78
C LYS A 221 20.19 -6.20 -3.61
N GLU A 222 20.37 -4.89 -3.82
CA GLU A 222 20.82 -4.00 -2.74
C GLU A 222 19.79 -3.92 -1.63
N PHE A 223 18.50 -3.82 -1.98
CA PHE A 223 17.40 -3.85 -1.00
C PHE A 223 17.42 -5.15 -0.19
N THR A 224 17.50 -6.29 -0.88
CA THR A 224 17.55 -7.62 -0.24
C THR A 224 18.71 -7.72 0.75
N LYS A 225 19.89 -7.24 0.36
CA LYS A 225 21.11 -7.34 1.18
C LYS A 225 21.15 -6.34 2.33
N ASN A 226 20.75 -5.10 2.09
CA ASN A 226 21.03 -3.98 3.00
C ASN A 226 19.80 -3.49 3.78
N VAL A 227 18.59 -3.63 3.23
CA VAL A 227 17.35 -3.06 3.81
C VAL A 227 16.52 -4.13 4.52
N LEU A 228 16.31 -5.30 3.93
CA LEU A 228 15.57 -6.39 4.57
C LEU A 228 16.06 -6.73 5.98
N PRO A 229 17.38 -6.86 6.24
CA PRO A 229 17.86 -7.13 7.60
C PRO A 229 17.49 -6.04 8.61
N ARG A 230 17.43 -4.76 8.19
CA ARG A 230 17.01 -3.63 9.04
C ARG A 230 15.54 -3.71 9.39
N ILE A 231 14.69 -4.00 8.39
CA ILE A 231 13.24 -4.16 8.58
C ILE A 231 12.97 -5.30 9.57
N LYS A 232 13.70 -6.42 9.43
CA LYS A 232 13.61 -7.55 10.35
C LYS A 232 14.06 -7.17 11.77
N ASP A 233 15.16 -6.44 11.90
CA ASP A 233 15.70 -5.98 13.19
C ASP A 233 14.72 -5.05 13.90
N LEU A 234 14.05 -4.16 13.17
CA LEU A 234 13.01 -3.28 13.72
C LEU A 234 11.77 -4.06 14.18
N GLY A 235 11.49 -5.22 13.63
CA GLY A 235 10.38 -6.08 14.04
C GLY A 235 9.08 -5.88 13.26
N TYR A 236 9.12 -5.30 12.05
CA TYR A 236 7.97 -5.24 11.15
C TYR A 236 7.60 -6.62 10.60
N ASP A 237 6.31 -6.83 10.32
CA ASP A 237 5.77 -8.12 9.85
C ASP A 237 5.57 -8.16 8.35
N ALA A 238 5.43 -6.99 7.72
CA ALA A 238 5.17 -6.86 6.30
C ALA A 238 5.98 -5.72 5.68
N ILE A 239 6.32 -5.86 4.41
CA ILE A 239 6.81 -4.79 3.55
C ILE A 239 5.73 -4.47 2.54
N GLN A 240 5.44 -3.19 2.34
CA GLN A 240 4.66 -2.68 1.22
C GLN A 240 5.62 -2.08 0.22
N LEU A 241 5.85 -2.77 -0.90
CA LEU A 241 6.64 -2.24 -2.00
C LEU A 241 5.79 -1.24 -2.79
N MET A 242 6.22 0.01 -2.82
CA MET A 242 5.61 1.03 -3.68
C MET A 242 5.70 0.59 -5.14
N ALA A 243 4.73 0.99 -5.94
CA ALA A 243 4.47 0.66 -7.33
C ALA A 243 5.71 0.22 -8.15
N ILE A 244 5.97 -1.08 -8.20
CA ILE A 244 7.13 -1.67 -8.92
C ILE A 244 6.77 -2.14 -10.33
N MET A 245 5.52 -1.99 -10.78
CA MET A 245 5.17 -2.24 -12.18
C MET A 245 5.92 -1.27 -13.09
N GLU A 246 6.27 -1.71 -14.30
CA GLU A 246 7.12 -0.91 -15.18
C GLU A 246 6.49 0.43 -15.55
N HIS A 247 7.30 1.48 -15.50
CA HIS A 247 6.90 2.86 -15.74
C HIS A 247 8.05 3.61 -16.43
N ALA A 248 7.74 4.35 -17.49
CA ALA A 248 8.74 5.10 -18.24
C ALA A 248 9.20 6.35 -17.49
N TYR A 249 8.28 7.03 -16.79
CA TYR A 249 8.56 8.26 -16.07
C TYR A 249 8.93 7.98 -14.60
N TYR A 250 10.23 8.04 -14.28
CA TYR A 250 10.73 7.70 -12.95
C TYR A 250 10.17 8.62 -11.84
N ALA A 251 10.01 9.92 -12.14
CA ALA A 251 9.45 10.85 -11.18
C ALA A 251 7.95 10.65 -10.89
N SER A 252 7.29 9.68 -11.52
CA SER A 252 5.97 9.20 -11.13
C SER A 252 6.00 8.25 -9.94
N PHE A 253 7.17 7.90 -9.43
CA PHE A 253 7.39 6.92 -8.34
C PHE A 253 6.85 5.52 -8.62
N GLY A 254 6.50 5.23 -9.87
CA GLY A 254 5.83 4.01 -10.31
C GLY A 254 4.31 4.13 -10.47
N TYR A 255 3.72 5.29 -10.19
CA TYR A 255 2.26 5.47 -10.28
C TYR A 255 1.75 5.82 -11.68
N GLN A 256 2.61 6.03 -12.67
CA GLN A 256 2.23 6.10 -14.10
C GLN A 256 2.67 4.84 -14.84
N VAL A 257 1.95 3.75 -14.59
CA VAL A 257 2.28 2.42 -15.12
C VAL A 257 2.14 2.39 -16.63
N THR A 258 3.14 1.82 -17.30
CA THR A 258 3.12 1.53 -18.75
C THR A 258 2.88 0.04 -19.01
N ASN A 259 3.55 -0.87 -18.28
CA ASN A 259 3.48 -2.31 -18.52
C ASN A 259 3.12 -3.05 -17.22
N PHE A 260 1.88 -3.48 -17.11
CA PHE A 260 1.28 -4.00 -15.88
C PHE A 260 1.86 -5.35 -15.44
N PHE A 261 2.25 -6.21 -16.37
CA PHE A 261 2.82 -7.54 -16.06
C PHE A 261 4.33 -7.55 -15.95
N ALA A 262 5.01 -6.41 -16.20
CA ALA A 262 6.44 -6.28 -16.07
C ALA A 262 6.83 -5.62 -14.74
N ALA A 263 7.72 -6.24 -13.98
CA ALA A 263 8.39 -5.59 -12.87
C ALA A 263 9.41 -4.58 -13.40
N SER A 264 9.53 -3.42 -12.76
CA SER A 264 10.41 -2.34 -13.20
C SER A 264 11.85 -2.80 -13.37
N SER A 265 12.34 -2.66 -14.59
CA SER A 265 13.69 -3.02 -14.99
C SER A 265 14.77 -2.09 -14.43
N ARG A 266 14.38 -0.91 -13.93
CA ARG A 266 15.30 0.02 -13.26
C ARG A 266 15.95 -0.59 -12.03
N PHE A 267 15.22 -1.47 -11.33
CA PHE A 267 15.67 -2.05 -10.08
C PHE A 267 16.33 -3.43 -10.24
N GLY A 268 16.25 -4.02 -11.44
CA GLY A 268 16.86 -5.32 -11.72
C GLY A 268 16.05 -6.21 -12.65
N THR A 269 16.24 -7.51 -12.52
CA THR A 269 15.56 -8.54 -13.30
C THR A 269 14.31 -9.06 -12.57
N PRO A 270 13.38 -9.74 -13.27
CA PRO A 270 12.29 -10.46 -12.62
C PRO A 270 12.74 -11.44 -11.53
N ASP A 271 13.87 -12.13 -11.76
CA ASP A 271 14.40 -13.10 -10.79
C ASP A 271 15.01 -12.41 -9.56
N ASP A 272 15.58 -11.22 -9.72
CA ASP A 272 16.05 -10.42 -8.57
C ASP A 272 14.90 -10.00 -7.65
N LEU A 273 13.72 -9.67 -8.20
CA LEU A 273 12.52 -9.39 -7.40
C LEU A 273 12.00 -10.66 -6.72
N LYS A 274 12.01 -11.80 -7.40
CA LYS A 274 11.64 -13.08 -6.77
C LYS A 274 12.58 -13.43 -5.62
N GLU A 275 13.90 -13.20 -5.78
CA GLU A 275 14.89 -13.39 -4.71
C GLU A 275 14.63 -12.48 -3.50
N LEU A 276 14.24 -11.23 -3.73
CA LEU A 276 13.85 -10.30 -2.67
C LEU A 276 12.68 -10.86 -1.86
N ILE A 277 11.61 -11.27 -2.55
CA ILE A 277 10.38 -11.78 -1.89
C ILE A 277 10.68 -13.11 -1.18
N ASP A 278 11.39 -14.02 -1.82
CA ASP A 278 11.80 -15.30 -1.23
C ASP A 278 12.65 -15.11 0.03
N THR A 279 13.58 -14.15 0.01
CA THR A 279 14.40 -13.80 1.18
C THR A 279 13.54 -13.18 2.30
N ALA A 280 12.60 -12.30 1.97
CA ALA A 280 11.67 -11.73 2.95
C ALA A 280 10.82 -12.83 3.61
N HIS A 281 10.30 -13.77 2.83
CA HIS A 281 9.57 -14.93 3.35
C HIS A 281 10.44 -15.78 4.28
N GLY A 282 11.72 -16.03 3.92
CA GLY A 282 12.68 -16.73 4.78
C GLY A 282 12.95 -16.01 6.12
N MET A 283 12.74 -14.70 6.16
CA MET A 283 12.79 -13.90 7.38
C MET A 283 11.44 -13.84 8.15
N GLY A 284 10.38 -14.44 7.62
CA GLY A 284 9.04 -14.37 8.17
C GLY A 284 8.36 -13.01 7.95
N ILE A 285 8.69 -12.33 6.86
CA ILE A 285 8.14 -11.02 6.48
C ILE A 285 7.25 -11.20 5.25
N LEU A 286 6.00 -10.74 5.34
CA LEU A 286 5.06 -10.66 4.22
C LEU A 286 5.48 -9.57 3.24
N VAL A 287 5.13 -9.74 1.95
CA VAL A 287 5.38 -8.72 0.95
C VAL A 287 4.09 -8.33 0.24
N LEU A 288 3.68 -7.08 0.40
CA LEU A 288 2.51 -6.49 -0.24
C LEU A 288 2.94 -5.65 -1.44
N LEU A 289 2.15 -5.69 -2.50
CA LEU A 289 2.35 -4.83 -3.67
C LEU A 289 1.41 -3.64 -3.62
N ASP A 290 1.96 -2.45 -3.83
CA ASP A 290 1.18 -1.27 -4.16
C ASP A 290 0.76 -1.35 -5.63
N VAL A 291 -0.53 -1.68 -5.87
CA VAL A 291 -1.08 -1.94 -7.19
C VAL A 291 -1.86 -0.74 -7.70
N VAL A 292 -1.52 -0.29 -8.91
CA VAL A 292 -2.16 0.86 -9.56
C VAL A 292 -3.17 0.34 -10.58
N HIS A 293 -4.41 0.11 -10.15
CA HIS A 293 -5.52 -0.27 -11.01
C HIS A 293 -6.57 0.85 -11.16
N SER A 294 -6.30 2.00 -10.57
CA SER A 294 -7.12 3.22 -10.71
C SER A 294 -6.92 3.91 -12.06
N HIS A 295 -5.72 3.85 -12.61
CA HIS A 295 -5.34 4.58 -13.82
C HIS A 295 -4.11 3.98 -14.49
N ALA A 296 -3.75 4.52 -15.66
CA ALA A 296 -2.53 4.18 -16.38
C ALA A 296 -1.89 5.43 -17.00
N SER A 297 -0.60 5.31 -17.36
CA SER A 297 0.13 6.36 -18.07
C SER A 297 -0.55 6.74 -19.41
N LYS A 298 -0.48 8.02 -19.77
CA LYS A 298 -0.85 8.50 -21.10
C LYS A 298 0.16 8.16 -22.21
N ASN A 299 1.27 7.54 -21.87
CA ASN A 299 2.32 7.16 -22.82
C ASN A 299 1.75 6.20 -23.90
N VAL A 300 1.71 6.67 -25.13
CA VAL A 300 1.19 5.92 -26.29
C VAL A 300 2.21 4.88 -26.76
N THR A 301 3.50 5.20 -26.66
CA THR A 301 4.55 4.37 -27.25
C THR A 301 4.84 3.12 -26.44
N ASP A 302 4.89 3.26 -25.11
CA ASP A 302 5.33 2.21 -24.19
C ASP A 302 4.18 1.58 -23.41
N GLY A 303 3.03 2.26 -23.31
CA GLY A 303 1.89 1.86 -22.46
C GLY A 303 0.66 1.40 -23.22
N LEU A 304 -0.46 1.37 -22.49
CA LEU A 304 -1.76 0.92 -23.00
C LEU A 304 -2.56 2.01 -23.74
N ASN A 305 -2.14 3.28 -23.61
CA ASN A 305 -2.87 4.38 -24.23
C ASN A 305 -2.82 4.26 -25.76
N GLN A 306 -3.97 4.26 -26.42
CA GLN A 306 -4.11 4.05 -27.87
C GLN A 306 -3.41 2.76 -28.36
N PHE A 307 -3.49 1.70 -27.60
CA PHE A 307 -2.76 0.45 -27.86
C PHE A 307 -3.13 -0.16 -29.22
N ASP A 308 -4.43 -0.22 -29.56
CA ASP A 308 -4.93 -0.72 -30.84
C ASP A 308 -5.25 0.41 -31.84
N GLY A 309 -4.76 1.63 -31.58
CA GLY A 309 -5.04 2.83 -32.37
C GLY A 309 -6.32 3.56 -31.95
N SER A 310 -7.19 2.96 -31.14
CA SER A 310 -8.35 3.66 -30.57
C SER A 310 -8.01 4.24 -29.17
N ASP A 311 -8.79 5.21 -28.72
CA ASP A 311 -8.62 5.83 -27.41
C ASP A 311 -9.42 5.14 -26.28
N HIS A 312 -10.20 4.10 -26.62
CA HIS A 312 -11.22 3.53 -25.72
C HIS A 312 -11.12 1.99 -25.54
N GLN A 313 -10.02 1.37 -25.95
CA GLN A 313 -9.83 -0.07 -25.78
C GLN A 313 -9.83 -0.48 -24.31
N TYR A 314 -8.88 0.01 -23.52
CA TYR A 314 -8.77 -0.26 -22.09
C TYR A 314 -9.46 0.81 -21.23
N PHE A 315 -9.66 1.99 -21.78
CA PHE A 315 -10.07 3.20 -21.07
C PHE A 315 -11.43 3.71 -21.53
N HIS A 316 -12.02 4.60 -20.78
CA HIS A 316 -13.10 5.42 -21.32
C HIS A 316 -12.57 6.37 -22.38
N SER A 317 -13.38 6.73 -23.37
CA SER A 317 -12.95 7.67 -24.41
C SER A 317 -12.53 9.02 -23.82
N ILE A 318 -11.48 9.62 -24.38
CA ILE A 318 -11.02 10.98 -24.02
C ILE A 318 -12.10 12.06 -24.27
N ALA A 319 -13.09 11.79 -25.11
CA ALA A 319 -14.23 12.68 -25.30
C ALA A 319 -15.21 12.69 -24.12
N SER A 320 -15.08 11.75 -23.19
CA SER A 320 -15.91 11.68 -21.98
C SER A 320 -15.16 12.26 -20.79
N THR A 321 -15.91 12.73 -19.80
CA THR A 321 -15.34 13.20 -18.50
C THR A 321 -14.67 12.08 -17.70
N ARG A 322 -14.84 10.81 -18.10
CA ARG A 322 -14.27 9.61 -17.47
C ARG A 322 -12.99 9.14 -18.16
N GLY A 323 -12.55 9.78 -19.26
CA GLY A 323 -11.41 9.29 -20.06
C GLY A 323 -10.04 9.57 -19.46
N GLU A 324 -9.92 10.66 -18.71
CA GLU A 324 -8.68 11.14 -18.13
C GLU A 324 -8.88 11.66 -16.71
N HIS A 325 -7.89 11.44 -15.86
CA HIS A 325 -7.93 12.00 -14.51
C HIS A 325 -7.58 13.50 -14.56
N PRO A 326 -8.40 14.38 -13.92
CA PRO A 326 -8.26 15.82 -14.08
C PRO A 326 -6.96 16.40 -13.48
N LEU A 327 -6.31 15.69 -12.54
CA LEU A 327 -5.10 16.16 -11.85
C LEU A 327 -3.85 15.30 -12.11
N TRP A 328 -3.99 14.00 -12.41
CA TRP A 328 -2.86 13.06 -12.40
C TRP A 328 -2.23 12.83 -13.76
N ASP A 329 -2.70 13.51 -14.81
CA ASP A 329 -2.22 13.31 -16.19
C ASP A 329 -2.20 11.84 -16.61
N SER A 330 -3.30 11.12 -16.38
CA SER A 330 -3.43 9.68 -16.57
C SER A 330 -4.74 9.30 -17.24
N ARG A 331 -4.81 8.08 -17.79
CA ARG A 331 -5.99 7.48 -18.39
C ARG A 331 -6.75 6.64 -17.36
N LEU A 332 -8.09 6.63 -17.45
CA LEU A 332 -8.98 5.93 -16.50
C LEU A 332 -9.59 4.69 -17.14
N PHE A 333 -9.44 3.55 -16.47
CA PHE A 333 -9.92 2.25 -16.95
C PHE A 333 -11.45 2.21 -17.09
N ASN A 334 -11.91 1.52 -18.14
CA ASN A 334 -13.32 1.18 -18.32
C ASN A 334 -13.64 -0.17 -17.67
N TYR A 335 -13.97 -0.15 -16.38
CA TYR A 335 -14.28 -1.36 -15.61
C TYR A 335 -15.55 -2.08 -16.07
N GLY A 336 -16.41 -1.44 -16.87
CA GLY A 336 -17.57 -2.04 -17.50
C GLY A 336 -17.24 -2.93 -18.71
N HIS A 337 -15.95 -3.04 -19.11
CA HIS A 337 -15.54 -3.86 -20.22
C HIS A 337 -14.97 -5.20 -19.77
N PHE A 338 -15.46 -6.31 -20.36
CA PHE A 338 -15.09 -7.66 -19.95
C PHE A 338 -13.58 -7.93 -20.04
N GLU A 339 -12.92 -7.52 -21.13
CA GLU A 339 -11.48 -7.74 -21.31
C GLU A 339 -10.63 -6.85 -20.39
N VAL A 340 -11.13 -5.70 -19.94
CA VAL A 340 -10.48 -4.87 -18.91
C VAL A 340 -10.56 -5.58 -17.54
N GLN A 341 -11.72 -6.13 -17.19
CA GLN A 341 -11.87 -6.97 -15.98
C GLN A 341 -10.91 -8.16 -16.04
N ARG A 342 -10.84 -8.88 -17.18
CA ARG A 342 -9.88 -9.97 -17.40
C ARG A 342 -8.45 -9.53 -17.15
N PHE A 343 -8.04 -8.43 -17.74
CA PHE A 343 -6.66 -7.90 -17.66
C PHE A 343 -6.27 -7.58 -16.22
N LEU A 344 -7.10 -6.81 -15.52
CA LEU A 344 -6.83 -6.37 -14.16
C LEU A 344 -6.89 -7.52 -13.14
N LEU A 345 -7.87 -8.42 -13.23
CA LEU A 345 -7.96 -9.61 -12.36
C LEU A 345 -6.79 -10.58 -12.61
N ALA A 346 -6.44 -10.81 -13.88
CA ALA A 346 -5.28 -11.63 -14.23
C ALA A 346 -3.97 -11.03 -13.71
N ASN A 347 -3.86 -9.71 -13.64
CA ASN A 347 -2.69 -9.01 -13.11
C ASN A 347 -2.49 -9.31 -11.62
N LEU A 348 -3.55 -9.29 -10.80
CA LEU A 348 -3.48 -9.69 -9.40
C LEU A 348 -3.03 -11.15 -9.25
N ALA A 349 -3.65 -12.06 -10.01
CA ALA A 349 -3.29 -13.48 -9.97
C ALA A 349 -1.82 -13.71 -10.38
N PHE A 350 -1.34 -12.97 -11.39
CA PHE A 350 0.04 -13.05 -11.86
C PHE A 350 1.03 -12.67 -10.74
N TYR A 351 0.82 -11.56 -10.04
CA TYR A 351 1.73 -11.15 -8.95
C TYR A 351 1.66 -12.10 -7.75
N ILE A 352 0.51 -12.67 -7.44
CA ILE A 352 0.39 -13.69 -6.41
C ILE A 352 1.11 -14.99 -6.80
N ASP A 353 0.90 -15.50 -8.00
CA ASP A 353 1.41 -16.82 -8.40
C ASP A 353 2.88 -16.76 -8.83
N VAL A 354 3.27 -15.75 -9.62
CA VAL A 354 4.60 -15.68 -10.25
C VAL A 354 5.65 -15.05 -9.33
N TYR A 355 5.27 -14.02 -8.58
CA TYR A 355 6.17 -13.34 -7.65
C TYR A 355 5.93 -13.68 -6.18
N GLN A 356 4.83 -14.34 -5.86
CA GLN A 356 4.44 -14.72 -4.50
C GLN A 356 4.18 -13.54 -3.56
N PHE A 357 3.62 -12.43 -4.06
CA PHE A 357 3.09 -11.39 -3.19
C PHE A 357 1.98 -11.92 -2.29
N ASP A 358 1.89 -11.40 -1.07
CA ASP A 358 0.96 -11.85 -0.02
C ASP A 358 -0.31 -10.98 0.06
N GLY A 359 -0.41 -9.97 -0.77
CA GLY A 359 -1.55 -9.07 -0.84
C GLY A 359 -1.23 -7.76 -1.53
N PHE A 360 -2.18 -6.81 -1.43
CA PHE A 360 -2.12 -5.56 -2.18
C PHE A 360 -2.59 -4.37 -1.36
N ARG A 361 -1.93 -3.23 -1.56
CA ARG A 361 -2.49 -1.91 -1.34
C ARG A 361 -2.99 -1.40 -2.68
N PHE A 362 -4.26 -1.04 -2.77
CA PHE A 362 -4.88 -0.48 -3.97
C PHE A 362 -4.76 1.04 -3.94
N ASP A 363 -4.01 1.57 -4.90
CA ASP A 363 -3.81 2.99 -5.12
C ASP A 363 -5.06 3.66 -5.66
N GLY A 364 -5.38 4.87 -5.19
CA GLY A 364 -6.40 5.73 -5.76
C GLY A 364 -7.82 5.15 -5.70
N VAL A 365 -8.19 4.40 -4.67
CA VAL A 365 -9.54 3.80 -4.55
C VAL A 365 -10.63 4.87 -4.54
N THR A 366 -10.40 6.03 -3.92
CA THR A 366 -11.34 7.17 -4.01
C THR A 366 -11.56 7.60 -5.46
N SER A 367 -10.51 7.69 -6.27
CA SER A 367 -10.64 8.02 -7.69
C SER A 367 -11.44 6.96 -8.47
N MET A 368 -11.33 5.69 -8.10
CA MET A 368 -12.11 4.60 -8.71
C MET A 368 -13.58 4.66 -8.30
N LEU A 369 -13.86 4.87 -7.02
CA LEU A 369 -15.20 4.79 -6.45
C LEU A 369 -16.17 5.86 -6.96
N TYR A 370 -15.68 7.01 -7.43
CA TYR A 370 -16.54 8.15 -7.77
C TYR A 370 -16.31 8.68 -9.17
N LEU A 371 -17.39 9.04 -9.85
CA LEU A 371 -17.38 9.63 -11.20
C LEU A 371 -16.70 11.02 -11.25
N HIS A 372 -16.60 11.71 -10.11
CA HIS A 372 -15.83 12.95 -9.95
C HIS A 372 -14.39 12.73 -9.48
N HIS A 373 -13.97 11.47 -9.31
CA HIS A 373 -12.60 11.05 -8.93
C HIS A 373 -12.05 11.68 -7.64
N GLY A 374 -12.92 12.12 -6.72
CA GLY A 374 -12.51 12.78 -5.48
C GLY A 374 -11.99 14.21 -5.68
N VAL A 375 -12.26 14.85 -6.83
CA VAL A 375 -11.75 16.17 -7.18
C VAL A 375 -12.86 17.23 -7.16
N GLY A 376 -12.50 18.49 -6.84
CA GLY A 376 -13.43 19.61 -6.78
C GLY A 376 -14.38 19.55 -5.60
N GLU A 377 -15.58 20.13 -5.74
CA GLU A 377 -16.62 20.13 -4.68
C GLU A 377 -17.08 18.70 -4.33
N GLY A 378 -17.04 17.77 -5.29
CA GLY A 378 -17.34 16.36 -5.06
C GLY A 378 -16.30 15.63 -4.21
N GLY A 379 -15.09 16.18 -4.04
CA GLY A 379 -14.04 15.64 -3.18
C GLY A 379 -14.18 16.01 -1.69
N ALA A 380 -15.15 16.85 -1.34
CA ALA A 380 -15.41 17.24 0.04
C ALA A 380 -16.45 16.30 0.67
N PHE A 381 -15.98 15.25 1.34
CA PHE A 381 -16.83 14.23 1.98
C PHE A 381 -17.20 14.64 3.40
N SER A 382 -18.51 14.77 3.71
CA SER A 382 -18.99 15.10 5.06
C SER A 382 -19.12 13.89 5.98
N GLY A 383 -19.16 12.69 5.39
CA GLY A 383 -19.42 11.43 6.11
C GLY A 383 -20.89 11.07 6.25
N ASP A 384 -21.82 11.88 5.74
CA ASP A 384 -23.25 11.54 5.68
C ASP A 384 -23.49 10.36 4.72
N TYR A 385 -24.16 9.30 5.17
CA TYR A 385 -24.45 8.12 4.35
C TYR A 385 -25.22 8.44 3.06
N ASN A 386 -25.99 9.52 3.00
CA ASN A 386 -26.67 9.95 1.78
C ASN A 386 -25.71 10.31 0.64
N GLU A 387 -24.51 10.77 0.93
CA GLU A 387 -23.51 11.10 -0.11
C GLU A 387 -23.01 9.86 -0.86
N TYR A 388 -23.01 8.71 -0.18
CA TYR A 388 -22.47 7.45 -0.69
C TYR A 388 -23.54 6.50 -1.20
N LEU A 389 -24.73 6.51 -0.56
CA LEU A 389 -25.72 5.46 -0.68
C LEU A 389 -27.09 5.96 -1.19
N SER A 390 -27.28 7.26 -1.37
CA SER A 390 -28.49 7.79 -2.00
C SER A 390 -28.48 7.54 -3.50
N LYS A 391 -29.60 7.10 -4.07
CA LYS A 391 -29.75 6.94 -5.55
C LYS A 391 -29.65 8.27 -6.31
N GLU A 392 -29.99 9.37 -5.67
CA GLU A 392 -30.09 10.69 -6.30
C GLU A 392 -28.84 11.57 -6.09
N ARG A 393 -28.06 11.31 -5.05
CA ARG A 393 -26.92 12.14 -4.64
C ARG A 393 -25.56 11.44 -4.73
N SER A 394 -25.56 10.13 -4.92
CA SER A 394 -24.35 9.35 -4.97
C SER A 394 -23.75 9.40 -6.38
N PHE A 395 -22.51 9.81 -6.48
CA PHE A 395 -21.71 9.77 -7.69
C PHE A 395 -20.84 8.50 -7.78
N VAL A 396 -21.24 7.44 -7.13
CA VAL A 396 -20.47 6.19 -7.09
C VAL A 396 -20.42 5.51 -8.45
N ASP A 397 -19.22 5.16 -8.89
CA ASP A 397 -18.98 4.33 -10.06
C ASP A 397 -19.26 2.86 -9.70
N HIS A 398 -20.41 2.37 -10.13
CA HIS A 398 -20.86 1.01 -9.80
C HIS A 398 -19.99 -0.07 -10.46
N GLU A 399 -19.42 0.19 -11.63
CA GLU A 399 -18.56 -0.74 -12.35
C GLU A 399 -17.21 -0.88 -11.68
N ALA A 400 -16.63 0.25 -11.26
CA ALA A 400 -15.39 0.25 -10.47
C ALA A 400 -15.58 -0.42 -9.09
N LEU A 401 -16.70 -0.14 -8.41
CA LEU A 401 -17.02 -0.80 -7.13
C LEU A 401 -17.17 -2.32 -7.31
N ALA A 402 -17.87 -2.76 -8.39
CA ALA A 402 -17.99 -4.19 -8.69
C ALA A 402 -16.63 -4.83 -8.95
N TYR A 403 -15.74 -4.15 -9.71
CA TYR A 403 -14.36 -4.60 -9.91
C TYR A 403 -13.61 -4.77 -8.58
N LEU A 404 -13.67 -3.79 -7.68
CA LEU A 404 -13.00 -3.86 -6.37
C LEU A 404 -13.53 -5.03 -5.51
N MET A 405 -14.83 -5.27 -5.55
CA MET A 405 -15.43 -6.44 -4.90
C MET A 405 -14.90 -7.75 -5.49
N LEU A 406 -14.81 -7.87 -6.82
CA LEU A 406 -14.24 -9.04 -7.49
C LEU A 406 -12.74 -9.21 -7.18
N ALA A 407 -11.99 -8.13 -7.13
CA ALA A 407 -10.58 -8.16 -6.77
C ALA A 407 -10.36 -8.73 -5.36
N ASN A 408 -11.19 -8.32 -4.39
CA ASN A 408 -11.17 -8.87 -3.04
C ASN A 408 -11.58 -10.35 -3.00
N ASP A 409 -12.64 -10.73 -3.73
CA ASP A 409 -13.06 -12.13 -3.86
C ASP A 409 -11.91 -12.98 -4.46
N LEU A 410 -11.24 -12.48 -5.50
CA LEU A 410 -10.12 -13.16 -6.14
C LEU A 410 -8.93 -13.36 -5.18
N VAL A 411 -8.55 -12.33 -4.44
CA VAL A 411 -7.46 -12.44 -3.46
C VAL A 411 -7.79 -13.49 -2.40
N ARG A 412 -9.04 -13.53 -1.92
CA ARG A 412 -9.51 -14.57 -0.97
C ARG A 412 -9.49 -15.97 -1.55
N GLU A 413 -9.85 -16.14 -2.83
CA GLU A 413 -9.77 -17.45 -3.49
C GLU A 413 -8.32 -17.91 -3.71
N LEU A 414 -7.40 -16.98 -4.01
CA LEU A 414 -5.99 -17.29 -4.25
C LEU A 414 -5.19 -17.49 -2.96
N LEU A 415 -5.51 -16.71 -1.92
CA LEU A 415 -4.83 -16.66 -0.63
C LEU A 415 -5.86 -16.72 0.52
N PRO A 416 -6.53 -17.86 0.74
CA PRO A 416 -7.69 -17.93 1.63
C PRO A 416 -7.37 -17.61 3.10
N GLU A 417 -6.14 -17.86 3.54
CA GLU A 417 -5.74 -17.66 4.94
C GLU A 417 -4.91 -16.40 5.16
N ASN A 418 -4.12 -15.99 4.14
CA ASN A 418 -3.05 -15.00 4.30
C ASN A 418 -3.25 -13.73 3.48
N GLY A 419 -4.22 -13.70 2.55
CA GLY A 419 -4.39 -12.58 1.62
C GLY A 419 -4.78 -11.29 2.36
N ILE A 420 -4.04 -10.21 2.10
CA ILE A 420 -4.26 -8.89 2.70
C ILE A 420 -4.64 -7.90 1.60
N THR A 421 -5.72 -7.15 1.81
CA THR A 421 -6.11 -6.06 0.92
C THR A 421 -6.31 -4.75 1.70
N ILE A 422 -5.66 -3.69 1.22
CA ILE A 422 -5.69 -2.36 1.82
C ILE A 422 -6.18 -1.38 0.77
N ALA A 423 -7.18 -0.56 1.11
CA ALA A 423 -7.69 0.48 0.24
C ALA A 423 -7.08 1.85 0.60
N GLU A 424 -6.53 2.54 -0.38
CA GLU A 424 -6.29 3.98 -0.25
C GLU A 424 -7.59 4.72 -0.57
N ASP A 425 -8.33 5.06 0.47
CA ASP A 425 -9.60 5.78 0.36
C ASP A 425 -9.74 6.86 1.43
N VAL A 426 -9.83 8.11 0.99
CA VAL A 426 -10.06 9.28 1.86
C VAL A 426 -11.54 9.56 2.07
N SER A 427 -12.41 9.03 1.21
CA SER A 427 -13.84 9.38 1.21
C SER A 427 -14.60 8.87 2.44
N GLY A 428 -14.14 7.76 3.03
CA GLY A 428 -14.86 7.07 4.07
C GLY A 428 -16.12 6.33 3.54
N TYR A 429 -16.05 5.76 2.33
CA TYR A 429 -17.15 4.96 1.77
C TYR A 429 -17.57 3.87 2.76
N PRO A 430 -18.86 3.83 3.19
CA PRO A 430 -19.32 2.86 4.18
C PRO A 430 -19.30 1.43 3.63
N THR A 431 -18.98 0.48 4.49
CA THR A 431 -18.84 -0.96 4.18
C THR A 431 -17.64 -1.35 3.31
N LEU A 432 -16.73 -0.42 2.99
CA LEU A 432 -15.55 -0.71 2.18
C LEU A 432 -14.70 -1.82 2.81
N CYS A 433 -14.46 -1.74 4.12
CA CYS A 433 -13.66 -2.71 4.88
C CYS A 433 -14.54 -3.68 5.70
N MET A 434 -15.69 -4.03 5.16
CA MET A 434 -16.53 -5.10 5.69
C MET A 434 -16.43 -6.34 4.80
N PRO A 435 -16.48 -7.56 5.39
CA PRO A 435 -16.42 -8.82 4.64
C PRO A 435 -17.52 -8.94 3.58
N ARG A 436 -17.19 -9.60 2.48
CA ARG A 436 -18.10 -9.83 1.35
C ARG A 436 -19.34 -10.66 1.74
N ASP A 437 -19.16 -11.66 2.60
CA ASP A 437 -20.25 -12.52 3.10
C ASP A 437 -21.26 -11.75 3.96
N LEU A 438 -20.84 -10.67 4.63
CA LEU A 438 -21.72 -9.80 5.38
C LEU A 438 -22.40 -8.73 4.52
N GLY A 439 -21.96 -8.53 3.28
CA GLY A 439 -22.47 -7.52 2.35
C GLY A 439 -21.57 -6.31 2.12
N GLY A 440 -20.31 -6.38 2.56
CA GLY A 440 -19.29 -5.35 2.34
C GLY A 440 -18.56 -5.47 1.02
N ALA A 441 -17.62 -4.54 0.76
CA ALA A 441 -16.76 -4.56 -0.42
C ALA A 441 -15.54 -5.49 -0.30
N GLY A 442 -15.17 -5.93 0.92
CA GLY A 442 -14.23 -7.01 1.16
C GLY A 442 -12.79 -6.62 1.46
N PHE A 443 -12.44 -5.34 1.50
CA PHE A 443 -11.11 -4.93 1.95
C PHE A 443 -10.89 -5.26 3.43
N ASP A 444 -9.64 -5.59 3.79
CA ASP A 444 -9.28 -5.82 5.19
C ASP A 444 -9.07 -4.50 5.94
N TYR A 445 -8.45 -3.53 5.28
CA TYR A 445 -8.09 -2.25 5.87
C TYR A 445 -8.28 -1.09 4.89
N ARG A 446 -8.47 0.09 5.46
CA ARG A 446 -8.38 1.39 4.78
C ARG A 446 -7.20 2.17 5.35
N LEU A 447 -6.49 2.96 4.54
CA LEU A 447 -5.49 3.90 5.04
C LEU A 447 -6.16 5.05 5.81
N ALA A 448 -5.65 5.35 7.01
CA ALA A 448 -6.19 6.44 7.85
C ALA A 448 -5.59 7.80 7.44
N MET A 449 -5.92 8.27 6.24
CA MET A 449 -5.30 9.43 5.57
C MET A 449 -5.46 10.76 6.34
N ALA A 450 -6.48 10.90 7.18
CA ALA A 450 -6.67 12.09 8.01
C ALA A 450 -5.61 12.25 9.12
N LEU A 451 -4.91 11.17 9.50
CA LEU A 451 -3.95 11.21 10.61
C LEU A 451 -2.68 11.98 10.26
N PRO A 452 -1.97 11.68 9.15
CA PRO A 452 -0.80 12.46 8.76
C PRO A 452 -1.14 13.92 8.48
N ASP A 453 -2.28 14.21 7.86
CA ASP A 453 -2.73 15.58 7.58
C ASP A 453 -2.93 16.37 8.88
N MET A 454 -3.52 15.76 9.91
CA MET A 454 -3.65 16.36 11.23
C MET A 454 -2.28 16.68 11.83
N TRP A 455 -1.35 15.72 11.81
CA TRP A 455 -0.01 15.94 12.40
C TRP A 455 0.76 17.05 11.69
N ILE A 456 0.75 17.06 10.36
CA ILE A 456 1.40 18.12 9.58
C ILE A 456 0.78 19.47 9.90
N LYS A 457 -0.56 19.57 9.94
CA LYS A 457 -1.26 20.80 10.26
C LYS A 457 -0.90 21.30 11.66
N LEU A 458 -0.87 20.42 12.67
CA LEU A 458 -0.45 20.80 14.02
C LEU A 458 0.97 21.33 14.07
N LEU A 459 1.92 20.66 13.40
CA LEU A 459 3.32 21.05 13.38
C LEU A 459 3.58 22.35 12.60
N LYS A 460 2.78 22.61 11.57
CA LYS A 460 2.91 23.77 10.68
C LYS A 460 2.26 25.04 11.23
N GLU A 461 1.10 24.90 11.88
CA GLU A 461 0.22 26.03 12.20
C GLU A 461 0.15 26.35 13.70
N TYR A 462 0.53 25.40 14.58
CA TYR A 462 0.33 25.55 16.03
C TYR A 462 1.61 25.33 16.81
N LYS A 463 1.76 26.06 17.93
CA LYS A 463 2.79 25.78 18.93
C LYS A 463 2.35 24.61 19.81
N ASP A 464 3.29 23.96 20.49
CA ASP A 464 3.03 22.79 21.34
C ASP A 464 1.98 23.07 22.43
N GLU A 465 2.04 24.24 23.05
CA GLU A 465 1.12 24.70 24.08
C GLU A 465 -0.32 24.88 23.59
N ASP A 466 -0.50 25.10 22.28
CA ASP A 466 -1.78 25.37 21.65
C ASP A 466 -2.45 24.08 21.12
N TRP A 467 -1.76 22.93 21.17
CA TRP A 467 -2.35 21.67 20.68
C TRP A 467 -3.57 21.27 21.50
N ASN A 468 -4.66 20.96 20.80
CA ASN A 468 -5.91 20.53 21.41
C ASN A 468 -5.96 19.01 21.53
N MET A 469 -5.93 18.50 22.78
CA MET A 469 -5.93 17.06 23.04
C MET A 469 -7.22 16.37 22.59
N GLY A 470 -8.35 17.06 22.74
CA GLY A 470 -9.64 16.56 22.29
C GLY A 470 -9.69 16.40 20.78
N HIS A 471 -9.15 17.37 20.01
CA HIS A 471 -9.07 17.29 18.56
C HIS A 471 -8.15 16.15 18.08
N ILE A 472 -6.97 16.00 18.70
CA ILE A 472 -6.03 14.90 18.38
C ILE A 472 -6.72 13.56 18.61
N VAL A 473 -7.31 13.35 19.78
CA VAL A 473 -8.02 12.11 20.10
C VAL A 473 -9.18 11.87 19.13
N HIS A 474 -9.99 12.92 18.86
CA HIS A 474 -11.11 12.79 17.93
C HIS A 474 -10.66 12.31 16.56
N THR A 475 -9.63 12.92 15.98
CA THR A 475 -9.11 12.52 14.65
C THR A 475 -8.59 11.09 14.64
N LEU A 476 -7.83 10.69 15.68
CA LEU A 476 -7.28 9.33 15.81
C LEU A 476 -8.37 8.24 15.92
N VAL A 477 -9.53 8.55 16.50
CA VAL A 477 -10.61 7.57 16.71
C VAL A 477 -11.77 7.71 15.75
N ASN A 478 -11.81 8.78 14.92
CA ASN A 478 -12.91 9.05 14.00
C ASN A 478 -12.79 8.18 12.74
N ARG A 479 -13.55 7.09 12.70
CA ARG A 479 -13.57 6.15 11.59
C ARG A 479 -14.92 5.44 11.50
N ARG A 480 -15.16 4.74 10.38
CA ARG A 480 -16.39 3.95 10.17
C ARG A 480 -16.47 2.83 11.21
N HIS A 481 -17.70 2.62 11.70
CA HIS A 481 -17.96 1.65 12.75
C HIS A 481 -17.50 0.24 12.35
N ARG A 482 -16.60 -0.36 13.15
CA ARG A 482 -16.02 -1.68 12.95
C ARG A 482 -15.26 -1.91 11.63
N GLU A 483 -14.98 -0.88 10.87
CA GLU A 483 -14.04 -0.96 9.76
C GLU A 483 -12.60 -0.74 10.25
N LYS A 484 -11.70 -1.64 9.88
CA LYS A 484 -10.30 -1.57 10.29
C LYS A 484 -9.54 -0.56 9.44
N VAL A 485 -8.59 0.12 10.06
CA VAL A 485 -7.72 1.09 9.39
C VAL A 485 -6.24 0.82 9.68
N VAL A 486 -5.38 1.17 8.72
CA VAL A 486 -3.94 1.25 8.89
C VAL A 486 -3.62 2.66 9.36
N ALA A 487 -3.13 2.80 10.59
CA ALA A 487 -2.69 4.08 11.13
C ALA A 487 -1.26 4.39 10.70
N TYR A 488 -0.97 5.65 10.42
CA TYR A 488 0.38 6.13 10.14
C TYR A 488 0.48 7.63 10.42
N ALA A 489 1.66 8.05 10.86
CA ALA A 489 1.93 9.47 11.09
C ALA A 489 2.40 10.16 9.82
N GLU A 490 3.00 9.40 8.92
CA GLU A 490 3.55 9.87 7.65
C GLU A 490 3.71 8.67 6.69
N SER A 491 3.38 8.86 5.40
CA SER A 491 3.67 7.94 4.30
C SER A 491 4.56 8.63 3.26
N HIS A 492 4.74 8.02 2.09
CA HIS A 492 5.44 8.64 0.98
C HIS A 492 4.76 9.93 0.48
N ASP A 493 3.41 10.01 0.54
CA ASP A 493 2.63 11.13 0.01
C ASP A 493 3.04 12.47 0.63
N GLN A 494 3.19 12.54 1.96
CA GLN A 494 3.53 13.78 2.65
C GLN A 494 4.93 14.25 2.29
N ALA A 495 5.88 13.33 2.11
CA ALA A 495 7.26 13.65 1.74
C ALA A 495 7.41 14.07 0.27
N LEU A 496 6.49 13.64 -0.62
CA LEU A 496 6.55 13.84 -2.07
C LEU A 496 5.73 15.03 -2.59
N VAL A 497 4.58 15.28 -1.98
CA VAL A 497 3.62 16.29 -2.49
C VAL A 497 3.96 17.71 -2.02
N GLY A 498 5.24 17.99 -1.75
CA GLY A 498 5.73 19.33 -1.47
C GLY A 498 5.62 19.78 -0.02
N ASP A 499 5.40 18.82 0.90
CA ASP A 499 5.47 19.10 2.34
C ASP A 499 6.75 18.52 2.95
N LYS A 500 7.07 18.93 4.17
CA LYS A 500 8.24 18.46 4.91
C LYS A 500 7.87 17.18 5.68
N THR A 501 8.86 16.31 5.93
CA THR A 501 8.70 15.18 6.86
C THR A 501 8.37 15.68 8.28
N LEU A 502 7.77 14.82 9.11
CA LEU A 502 7.51 15.14 10.52
C LEU A 502 8.77 15.59 11.25
N ALA A 503 9.88 14.86 11.06
CA ALA A 503 11.15 15.20 11.66
C ALA A 503 11.65 16.57 11.20
N PHE A 504 11.46 16.89 9.93
CA PHE A 504 11.87 18.17 9.38
C PHE A 504 10.99 19.33 9.89
N TRP A 505 9.68 19.14 10.03
CA TRP A 505 8.79 20.11 10.68
C TRP A 505 9.15 20.35 12.15
N LEU A 506 9.60 19.31 12.85
CA LEU A 506 9.95 19.40 14.27
C LEU A 506 11.30 20.08 14.51
N MET A 507 12.30 19.87 13.65
CA MET A 507 13.69 20.22 13.94
C MET A 507 14.36 21.12 12.89
N ASP A 508 13.82 21.18 11.67
CA ASP A 508 14.31 21.99 10.54
C ASP A 508 15.86 21.97 10.40
N ALA A 509 16.49 23.11 10.20
CA ALA A 509 17.92 23.25 10.01
C ALA A 509 18.78 22.69 11.15
N ALA A 510 18.26 22.59 12.37
CA ALA A 510 18.97 21.97 13.50
C ALA A 510 19.35 20.51 13.25
N MET A 511 18.62 19.81 12.36
CA MET A 511 18.96 18.42 11.99
C MET A 511 20.33 18.30 11.30
N TYR A 512 20.78 19.35 10.61
CA TYR A 512 22.06 19.31 9.89
C TYR A 512 23.27 19.59 10.78
N THR A 513 23.08 20.27 11.91
CA THR A 513 24.18 20.74 12.74
C THR A 513 24.21 20.17 14.16
N ASP A 514 23.05 19.75 14.70
CA ASP A 514 22.89 19.45 16.12
C ASP A 514 22.41 18.02 16.42
N MET A 515 22.27 17.17 15.40
CA MET A 515 21.97 15.74 15.55
C MET A 515 23.20 14.90 15.93
N THR A 516 24.07 15.44 16.78
CA THR A 516 25.29 14.78 17.28
C THR A 516 25.29 14.66 18.78
N ILE A 517 25.89 13.58 19.33
CA ILE A 517 26.10 13.40 20.77
C ILE A 517 27.34 14.11 21.30
N LEU A 518 28.15 14.71 20.42
CA LEU A 518 29.41 15.38 20.78
C LEU A 518 29.25 16.82 21.25
N LYS A 519 28.08 17.40 21.04
CA LYS A 519 27.74 18.77 21.50
C LYS A 519 26.79 18.70 22.69
N GLU A 520 26.72 19.84 23.42
CA GLU A 520 25.60 20.06 24.33
C GLU A 520 24.26 19.95 23.58
N THR A 521 23.22 19.54 24.28
CA THR A 521 21.91 19.32 23.68
C THR A 521 21.32 20.64 23.18
N ASN A 522 20.68 20.58 22.00
CA ASN A 522 19.94 21.69 21.43
C ASN A 522 18.46 21.54 21.79
N PRO A 523 17.81 22.52 22.43
CA PRO A 523 16.39 22.42 22.83
C PRO A 523 15.44 22.12 21.67
N VAL A 524 15.75 22.56 20.44
CA VAL A 524 14.94 22.25 19.24
C VAL A 524 15.03 20.76 18.92
N VAL A 525 16.22 20.18 18.93
CA VAL A 525 16.43 18.75 18.66
C VAL A 525 15.84 17.88 19.78
N ASP A 526 16.02 18.27 21.04
CA ASP A 526 15.45 17.53 22.19
C ASP A 526 13.93 17.52 22.15
N ARG A 527 13.31 18.69 21.87
CA ARG A 527 11.87 18.79 21.63
C ARG A 527 11.46 17.90 20.45
N GLY A 528 12.19 17.99 19.34
CA GLY A 528 11.87 17.26 18.11
C GLY A 528 11.92 15.76 18.31
N ILE A 529 12.97 15.23 18.93
CA ILE A 529 13.11 13.81 19.24
C ILE A 529 11.98 13.34 20.18
N ALA A 530 11.68 14.13 21.23
CA ALA A 530 10.62 13.78 22.17
C ALA A 530 9.25 13.70 21.49
N LEU A 531 8.85 14.74 20.78
CA LEU A 531 7.54 14.79 20.09
C LEU A 531 7.42 13.79 18.96
N HIS A 532 8.48 13.55 18.19
CA HIS A 532 8.50 12.54 17.15
C HIS A 532 8.13 11.15 17.70
N LYS A 533 8.69 10.78 18.85
CA LYS A 533 8.36 9.52 19.54
C LYS A 533 6.92 9.48 20.02
N LEU A 534 6.42 10.57 20.62
CA LEU A 534 5.04 10.66 21.12
C LEU A 534 4.03 10.56 20.02
N ILE A 535 4.22 11.32 18.91
CA ILE A 535 3.36 11.31 17.73
C ILE A 535 3.25 9.89 17.18
N ARG A 536 4.38 9.22 16.99
CA ARG A 536 4.40 7.88 16.41
C ARG A 536 3.78 6.85 17.33
N LEU A 537 4.10 6.85 18.63
CA LEU A 537 3.51 5.90 19.57
C LEU A 537 2.01 6.12 19.76
N LEU A 538 1.54 7.37 19.82
CA LEU A 538 0.11 7.67 19.95
C LEU A 538 -0.64 7.22 18.70
N THR A 539 -0.11 7.50 17.50
CA THR A 539 -0.67 7.04 16.23
C THR A 539 -0.73 5.51 16.17
N HIS A 540 0.37 4.85 16.55
CA HIS A 540 0.49 3.40 16.56
C HIS A 540 -0.48 2.73 17.55
N SER A 541 -0.64 3.30 18.72
CA SER A 541 -1.41 2.66 19.80
C SER A 541 -2.91 3.01 19.80
N LEU A 542 -3.33 4.11 19.15
CA LEU A 542 -4.72 4.59 19.15
C LEU A 542 -5.35 4.67 17.76
N GLY A 543 -4.55 4.92 16.71
CA GLY A 543 -5.05 5.33 15.40
C GLY A 543 -5.64 4.22 14.52
N GLY A 544 -5.40 2.94 14.80
CA GLY A 544 -5.84 1.87 13.92
C GLY A 544 -5.67 0.45 14.46
N GLU A 545 -6.00 -0.53 13.62
CA GLU A 545 -5.81 -1.97 13.84
C GLU A 545 -4.61 -2.53 13.07
N ALA A 546 -3.92 -1.68 12.31
CA ALA A 546 -2.62 -1.92 11.70
C ALA A 546 -1.80 -0.63 11.73
N TYR A 547 -0.51 -0.73 11.49
CA TYR A 547 0.40 0.42 11.49
C TYR A 547 1.33 0.39 10.28
N LEU A 548 1.58 1.56 9.69
CA LEU A 548 2.51 1.74 8.58
C LEU A 548 3.59 2.76 8.94
N ASN A 549 4.83 2.45 8.58
CA ASN A 549 5.98 3.35 8.60
C ASN A 549 6.56 3.46 7.19
N PHE A 550 6.73 4.67 6.70
CA PHE A 550 7.49 4.90 5.48
C PHE A 550 8.99 4.92 5.79
N GLU A 551 9.80 4.30 4.92
CA GLU A 551 11.24 4.16 5.09
C GLU A 551 11.94 5.50 5.36
N GLY A 552 12.70 5.54 6.44
CA GLY A 552 13.36 6.74 6.95
C GLY A 552 12.64 7.42 8.11
N ASN A 553 11.31 7.26 8.27
CA ASN A 553 10.58 7.88 9.37
C ASN A 553 10.92 7.27 10.72
N GLU A 554 11.31 6.01 10.75
CA GLU A 554 11.71 5.30 11.97
C GLU A 554 12.94 5.92 12.65
N PHE A 555 13.78 6.62 11.89
CA PHE A 555 14.93 7.33 12.44
C PHE A 555 14.90 8.86 12.25
N GLY A 556 13.81 9.40 11.67
CA GLY A 556 13.67 10.84 11.44
C GLY A 556 14.61 11.34 10.34
N HIS A 557 14.53 10.73 9.13
CA HIS A 557 15.33 11.14 7.98
C HIS A 557 15.31 12.65 7.75
N PRO A 558 16.48 13.31 7.55
CA PRO A 558 16.57 14.77 7.63
C PRO A 558 16.15 15.52 6.36
N GLU A 559 15.77 14.83 5.29
CA GLU A 559 15.49 15.46 4.00
C GLU A 559 14.10 15.08 3.49
N TRP A 560 13.49 15.97 2.72
CA TRP A 560 12.30 15.68 1.94
C TRP A 560 12.63 14.73 0.80
N LEU A 561 11.64 14.31 0.04
CA LEU A 561 11.80 13.43 -1.10
C LEU A 561 11.51 14.21 -2.38
N ASP A 562 12.47 14.24 -3.31
CA ASP A 562 12.33 14.85 -4.62
C ASP A 562 13.07 14.00 -5.66
N PHE A 563 12.30 13.45 -6.59
CA PHE A 563 12.83 12.58 -7.63
C PHE A 563 13.49 13.36 -8.75
N PRO A 564 14.46 12.76 -9.47
CA PRO A 564 15.12 13.40 -10.59
C PRO A 564 14.11 13.92 -11.62
N ASN A 565 14.19 15.21 -11.90
CA ASN A 565 13.38 15.90 -12.89
C ASN A 565 14.11 17.14 -13.41
N VAL A 566 13.58 17.78 -14.45
CA VAL A 566 14.22 18.94 -15.09
C VAL A 566 14.41 20.10 -14.11
N ASN A 567 13.52 20.28 -13.13
CA ASN A 567 13.57 21.40 -12.18
C ASN A 567 14.72 21.25 -11.17
N ASN A 568 15.13 20.02 -10.84
CA ASN A 568 16.26 19.77 -9.94
C ASN A 568 17.52 19.30 -10.65
N GLY A 569 17.59 19.46 -12.00
CA GLY A 569 18.73 19.06 -12.82
C GLY A 569 18.97 17.56 -12.87
N ASP A 570 17.90 16.77 -12.84
CA ASP A 570 17.91 15.30 -12.82
C ASP A 570 18.74 14.72 -11.65
N SER A 571 18.71 15.41 -10.49
CA SER A 571 19.49 15.05 -9.31
C SER A 571 18.84 13.93 -8.50
N TYR A 572 19.65 12.93 -8.12
CA TYR A 572 19.26 11.86 -7.18
C TYR A 572 19.54 12.23 -5.71
N HIS A 573 19.98 13.44 -5.42
CA HIS A 573 20.42 13.81 -4.07
C HIS A 573 19.30 13.66 -3.03
N TYR A 574 18.06 14.02 -3.39
CA TYR A 574 16.88 13.90 -2.55
C TYR A 574 16.05 12.64 -2.81
N ALA A 575 16.45 11.80 -3.76
CA ALA A 575 15.79 10.53 -4.08
C ALA A 575 16.57 9.35 -3.49
N ARG A 576 16.86 9.40 -2.19
CA ARG A 576 17.63 8.38 -1.45
C ARG A 576 17.22 8.36 0.01
N ARG A 577 17.60 7.27 0.72
CA ARG A 577 17.45 7.16 2.16
C ARG A 577 18.81 6.93 2.82
N GLN A 578 19.21 7.86 3.67
CA GLN A 578 20.53 7.91 4.29
C GLN A 578 20.60 7.00 5.54
N PHE A 579 20.45 5.69 5.36
CA PHE A 579 20.55 4.70 6.45
C PHE A 579 21.91 4.74 7.18
N ASN A 580 22.96 5.23 6.54
CA ASN A 580 24.26 5.47 7.15
C ASN A 580 24.21 6.42 8.35
N LEU A 581 23.22 7.31 8.44
CA LEU A 581 23.04 8.20 9.58
C LEU A 581 22.65 7.44 10.85
N VAL A 582 21.93 6.33 10.69
CA VAL A 582 21.60 5.42 11.82
C VAL A 582 22.81 4.62 12.27
N ASP A 583 23.70 4.26 11.33
CA ASP A 583 24.87 3.43 11.60
C ASP A 583 25.99 4.23 12.30
N ASP A 584 25.98 5.55 12.17
CA ASP A 584 26.92 6.43 12.84
C ASP A 584 26.51 6.60 14.31
N LYS A 585 27.32 6.02 15.21
CA LYS A 585 27.08 6.04 16.67
C LYS A 585 27.25 7.44 17.29
N LEU A 586 27.81 8.39 16.57
CA LEU A 586 27.96 9.76 17.02
C LEU A 586 26.76 10.64 16.69
N LEU A 587 25.78 10.08 15.97
CA LEU A 587 24.57 10.78 15.58
C LEU A 587 23.34 10.28 16.36
N ARG A 588 22.40 11.20 16.61
CA ARG A 588 21.19 10.94 17.41
C ARG A 588 20.08 10.21 16.63
N TYR A 589 20.21 10.00 15.32
CA TYR A 589 19.24 9.25 14.50
C TYR A 589 19.03 7.82 15.01
N GLN A 590 20.08 7.18 15.53
CA GLN A 590 19.99 5.87 16.16
C GLN A 590 19.05 5.84 17.36
N GLN A 591 18.87 6.96 18.09
CA GLN A 591 17.98 7.02 19.27
C GLN A 591 16.52 6.86 18.86
N LEU A 592 16.10 7.50 17.75
CA LEU A 592 14.77 7.34 17.18
C LEU A 592 14.57 5.93 16.63
N TYR A 593 15.58 5.40 15.92
CA TYR A 593 15.56 4.01 15.42
C TYR A 593 15.38 2.99 16.55
N GLN A 594 16.11 3.15 17.65
CA GLN A 594 15.99 2.26 18.82
C GLN A 594 14.62 2.37 19.50
N PHE A 595 14.03 3.58 19.53
CA PHE A 595 12.68 3.74 20.04
C PHE A 595 11.65 3.05 19.14
N ASP A 596 11.75 3.20 17.80
CA ASP A 596 10.88 2.51 16.88
C ASP A 596 10.94 0.99 17.06
N LYS A 597 12.15 0.44 17.12
CA LYS A 597 12.38 -0.99 17.40
C LYS A 597 11.72 -1.42 18.71
N ALA A 598 11.89 -0.65 19.79
CA ALA A 598 11.30 -0.96 21.09
C ALA A 598 9.76 -0.92 21.02
N MET A 599 9.18 0.04 20.33
CA MET A 599 7.74 0.17 20.09
C MET A 599 7.19 -1.04 19.33
N GLN A 600 7.84 -1.45 18.23
CA GLN A 600 7.40 -2.60 17.42
C GLN A 600 7.52 -3.91 18.20
N LEU A 601 8.61 -4.11 18.95
CA LEU A 601 8.80 -5.30 19.77
C LEU A 601 7.81 -5.37 20.95
N CYS A 602 7.51 -4.23 21.58
CA CYS A 602 6.49 -4.14 22.61
C CYS A 602 5.11 -4.51 22.05
N GLU A 603 4.76 -4.00 20.87
CA GLU A 603 3.52 -4.39 20.20
C GLU A 603 3.48 -5.89 19.88
N LYS A 604 4.56 -6.42 19.35
CA LYS A 604 4.66 -7.86 19.05
C LYS A 604 4.40 -8.73 20.28
N GLN A 605 4.85 -8.30 21.44
CA GLN A 605 4.63 -9.02 22.71
C GLN A 605 3.18 -8.89 23.19
N TYR A 606 2.61 -7.68 23.13
CA TYR A 606 1.32 -7.37 23.75
C TYR A 606 0.15 -7.27 22.76
N LYS A 607 0.40 -7.25 21.46
CA LYS A 607 -0.60 -7.34 20.34
C LYS A 607 -1.78 -6.37 20.47
N TRP A 608 -1.53 -5.11 20.81
CA TRP A 608 -2.63 -4.12 20.94
C TRP A 608 -3.27 -3.74 19.62
N LEU A 609 -2.57 -3.83 18.48
CA LEU A 609 -3.16 -3.55 17.16
C LEU A 609 -4.26 -4.56 16.80
N ASN A 610 -4.15 -5.80 17.29
CA ASN A 610 -5.16 -6.83 17.01
C ASN A 610 -6.36 -6.79 17.99
N THR A 611 -6.71 -5.61 18.47
CA THR A 611 -7.83 -5.39 19.38
C THR A 611 -8.69 -4.22 18.90
N PRO A 612 -9.97 -4.19 19.29
CA PRO A 612 -10.85 -3.07 18.93
C PRO A 612 -10.30 -1.72 19.38
N GLN A 613 -10.85 -0.67 18.80
CA GLN A 613 -10.57 0.71 19.15
C GLN A 613 -10.68 0.95 20.67
N ALA A 614 -9.67 1.62 21.22
CA ALA A 614 -9.64 1.97 22.64
C ALA A 614 -10.60 3.11 22.97
N TYR A 615 -11.16 3.07 24.16
CA TYR A 615 -11.86 4.22 24.75
C TYR A 615 -10.85 5.09 25.54
N VAL A 616 -10.71 6.34 25.12
CA VAL A 616 -9.81 7.29 25.77
C VAL A 616 -10.46 7.83 27.05
N SER A 617 -9.96 7.36 28.19
CA SER A 617 -10.49 7.71 29.52
C SER A 617 -10.04 9.09 30.01
N LEU A 618 -8.93 9.60 29.51
CA LEU A 618 -8.38 10.90 29.87
C LEU A 618 -7.85 11.64 28.66
N LYS A 619 -8.30 12.87 28.46
CA LYS A 619 -7.79 13.86 27.50
C LYS A 619 -7.90 15.24 28.15
N HIS A 620 -6.83 15.67 28.84
CA HIS A 620 -6.84 16.89 29.63
C HIS A 620 -6.17 18.05 28.89
N GLU A 621 -6.96 19.11 28.60
CA GLU A 621 -6.53 20.20 27.73
C GLU A 621 -5.44 21.10 28.37
N VAL A 622 -5.51 21.31 29.68
CA VAL A 622 -4.55 22.18 30.39
C VAL A 622 -3.24 21.42 30.64
N ASP A 623 -3.34 20.23 31.19
CA ASP A 623 -2.15 19.40 31.52
C ASP A 623 -1.54 18.76 30.26
N LYS A 624 -2.24 18.80 29.10
CA LYS A 624 -1.82 18.17 27.86
C LYS A 624 -1.57 16.66 27.99
N VAL A 625 -2.40 15.98 28.80
CA VAL A 625 -2.29 14.55 29.10
C VAL A 625 -3.36 13.76 28.38
N ILE A 626 -2.94 12.68 27.70
CA ILE A 626 -3.84 11.66 27.13
C ILE A 626 -3.54 10.33 27.79
N ALA A 627 -4.59 9.60 28.22
CA ALA A 627 -4.42 8.22 28.70
C ALA A 627 -5.60 7.34 28.31
N PHE A 628 -5.29 6.08 28.02
CA PHE A 628 -6.26 5.05 27.64
C PHE A 628 -5.71 3.65 27.92
N GLU A 629 -6.62 2.70 28.04
CA GLU A 629 -6.28 1.28 28.13
C GLU A 629 -6.55 0.60 26.79
N ARG A 630 -5.61 -0.22 26.31
CA ARG A 630 -5.78 -1.08 25.13
C ARG A 630 -5.08 -2.42 25.34
N ASN A 631 -5.80 -3.51 25.13
CA ASN A 631 -5.34 -4.88 25.36
C ASN A 631 -4.67 -5.12 26.72
N GLY A 632 -5.20 -4.51 27.80
CA GLY A 632 -4.68 -4.64 29.15
C GLY A 632 -3.35 -3.92 29.41
N LEU A 633 -2.97 -3.04 28.51
CA LEU A 633 -1.92 -2.04 28.70
C LEU A 633 -2.54 -0.68 28.98
N LEU A 634 -1.87 0.10 29.82
CA LEU A 634 -2.18 1.50 30.04
C LEU A 634 -1.17 2.36 29.29
N PHE A 635 -1.65 3.19 28.37
CA PHE A 635 -0.87 4.18 27.64
C PHE A 635 -1.07 5.56 28.24
N ILE A 636 0.03 6.28 28.49
CA ILE A 636 0.04 7.62 29.08
C ILE A 636 0.94 8.51 28.26
N PHE A 637 0.43 9.66 27.83
CA PHE A 637 1.17 10.68 27.08
C PHE A 637 1.09 12.01 27.80
N ASN A 638 2.23 12.63 28.06
CA ASN A 638 2.32 13.99 28.52
C ASN A 638 2.93 14.86 27.42
N PHE A 639 2.09 15.62 26.72
CA PHE A 639 2.50 16.57 25.67
C PHE A 639 2.88 17.95 26.22
N HIS A 640 2.73 18.18 27.54
CA HIS A 640 3.00 19.49 28.11
C HIS A 640 4.45 19.91 27.86
N PRO A 641 4.71 21.15 27.38
CA PRO A 641 6.04 21.59 27.00
C PRO A 641 7.02 21.68 28.18
N THR A 642 6.55 21.98 29.39
CA THR A 642 7.39 22.27 30.55
C THR A 642 7.02 21.50 31.82
N GLU A 643 5.74 21.15 32.02
CA GLU A 643 5.27 20.59 33.27
C GLU A 643 5.40 19.06 33.33
N SER A 644 6.12 18.58 34.34
CA SER A 644 6.14 17.20 34.77
C SER A 644 5.26 17.05 36.02
N PHE A 645 4.44 16.00 36.07
CA PHE A 645 3.46 15.84 37.10
C PHE A 645 3.86 14.69 38.05
N THR A 646 3.92 14.96 39.36
CA THR A 646 4.11 13.95 40.36
C THR A 646 2.75 13.45 40.86
N ASP A 647 2.66 12.17 41.19
CA ASP A 647 1.44 11.55 41.76
C ASP A 647 0.18 11.78 40.91
N TYR A 648 0.34 11.83 39.58
CA TYR A 648 -0.77 12.08 38.65
C TYR A 648 -1.73 10.88 38.66
N ARG A 649 -3.00 11.13 38.95
CA ARG A 649 -4.02 10.08 39.03
C ARG A 649 -4.54 9.69 37.66
N ILE A 650 -4.44 8.41 37.34
CA ILE A 650 -4.95 7.85 36.09
C ILE A 650 -5.81 6.63 36.40
N GLY A 651 -7.04 6.66 35.87
CA GLY A 651 -8.00 5.57 36.04
C GLY A 651 -7.58 4.31 35.30
N VAL A 652 -7.75 3.14 35.94
CA VAL A 652 -7.53 1.81 35.36
C VAL A 652 -8.64 0.87 35.79
N ASN A 653 -8.96 -0.11 34.95
CA ASN A 653 -10.02 -1.07 35.24
C ASN A 653 -9.58 -2.21 36.14
N GLU A 654 -8.43 -2.79 35.86
CA GLU A 654 -7.94 -3.98 36.58
C GLU A 654 -7.15 -3.57 37.83
N PRO A 655 -7.47 -4.14 39.02
CA PRO A 655 -6.69 -3.89 40.22
C PRO A 655 -5.36 -4.65 40.18
N GLY A 656 -4.33 -4.08 40.84
CA GLY A 656 -3.04 -4.74 40.95
C GLY A 656 -1.84 -3.79 40.96
N CYS A 657 -0.66 -4.33 40.70
CA CYS A 657 0.58 -3.58 40.55
C CYS A 657 0.87 -3.43 39.03
N TYR A 658 1.03 -2.19 38.57
CA TYR A 658 1.44 -1.87 37.21
C TYR A 658 2.94 -1.56 37.18
N ARG A 659 3.60 -1.99 36.08
CA ARG A 659 5.01 -1.69 35.82
C ARG A 659 5.17 -1.14 34.39
N ILE A 660 6.22 -0.34 34.21
CA ILE A 660 6.56 0.23 32.91
C ILE A 660 7.13 -0.87 32.00
N VAL A 661 6.58 -0.99 30.79
CA VAL A 661 7.05 -1.89 29.72
C VAL A 661 7.65 -1.14 28.54
N LEU A 662 7.30 0.15 28.37
CA LEU A 662 7.93 1.05 27.40
C LEU A 662 7.96 2.46 28.00
N ASN A 663 9.14 3.11 27.93
CA ASN A 663 9.35 4.48 28.41
C ASN A 663 10.10 5.28 27.33
N SER A 664 9.45 6.30 26.79
CA SER A 664 10.06 7.15 25.76
C SER A 664 11.17 8.05 26.29
N ASP A 665 11.28 8.21 27.63
CA ASP A 665 12.26 9.09 28.29
C ASP A 665 13.60 8.43 28.59
N ARG A 666 13.80 7.16 28.18
CA ARG A 666 15.12 6.51 28.31
C ARG A 666 16.16 7.25 27.47
N SER A 667 17.37 7.40 28.02
CA SER A 667 18.52 8.02 27.30
C SER A 667 18.88 7.26 26.03
N ALA A 668 18.70 5.94 25.99
CA ALA A 668 18.85 5.12 24.80
C ALA A 668 17.96 5.59 23.62
N TYR A 669 16.88 6.27 23.92
CA TYR A 669 15.94 6.85 22.95
C TYR A 669 16.02 8.38 22.88
N GLY A 670 17.11 8.97 23.38
CA GLY A 670 17.29 10.42 23.41
C GLY A 670 16.44 11.13 24.49
N GLY A 671 16.04 10.43 25.51
CA GLY A 671 15.41 10.98 26.71
C GLY A 671 16.41 11.30 27.82
N TRP A 672 15.89 11.56 29.00
CA TRP A 672 16.63 12.08 30.15
C TRP A 672 16.74 11.11 31.34
N ASP A 673 16.24 9.88 31.22
CA ASP A 673 16.19 8.88 32.31
C ASP A 673 15.61 9.42 33.63
N ARG A 674 14.54 10.24 33.56
CA ARG A 674 13.93 10.87 34.74
C ARG A 674 13.13 9.92 35.62
N ILE A 675 12.94 8.66 35.19
CA ILE A 675 12.22 7.61 35.91
C ILE A 675 13.18 6.44 36.16
N ASP A 676 13.36 6.08 37.46
CA ASP A 676 14.02 4.83 37.85
C ASP A 676 13.04 3.66 37.72
N GLU A 677 13.04 3.00 36.55
CA GLU A 677 12.12 1.90 36.25
C GLU A 677 12.31 0.69 37.18
N SER A 678 13.49 0.51 37.74
CA SER A 678 13.77 -0.60 38.68
C SER A 678 12.96 -0.50 39.96
N LYS A 679 12.52 0.70 40.32
CA LYS A 679 11.72 1.01 41.52
C LYS A 679 10.30 1.42 41.22
N SER A 680 9.90 1.41 39.93
CA SER A 680 8.61 1.91 39.49
C SER A 680 7.53 0.84 39.59
N GLU A 681 6.91 0.74 40.74
CA GLU A 681 5.75 -0.10 41.03
C GLU A 681 4.56 0.81 41.35
N TYR A 682 3.50 0.68 40.58
CA TYR A 682 2.31 1.51 40.69
C TYR A 682 1.13 0.66 41.15
N PHE A 683 0.78 0.75 42.44
CA PHE A 683 -0.33 0.00 43.02
C PHE A 683 -1.66 0.74 42.79
N THR A 684 -2.69 -0.02 42.51
CA THR A 684 -4.03 0.53 42.37
C THR A 684 -4.65 0.89 43.71
N THR A 685 -5.42 2.00 43.70
CA THR A 685 -6.34 2.36 44.76
C THR A 685 -7.77 2.07 44.28
N ASP A 686 -8.55 1.34 45.11
CA ASP A 686 -9.95 1.00 44.83
C ASP A 686 -10.84 2.24 45.05
N LEU A 687 -10.83 3.12 44.06
CA LEU A 687 -11.68 4.30 43.96
C LEU A 687 -11.86 4.69 42.48
N LYS A 688 -13.07 4.92 42.09
CA LYS A 688 -13.40 5.32 40.73
C LYS A 688 -12.74 6.63 40.29
N TRP A 689 -12.05 6.60 39.14
CA TRP A 689 -11.38 7.74 38.53
C TRP A 689 -11.38 7.64 37.01
N ASN A 690 -11.63 8.74 36.29
CA ASN A 690 -11.69 8.78 34.81
C ASN A 690 -12.55 7.65 34.20
N ASP A 691 -13.76 7.42 34.75
CA ASP A 691 -14.67 6.34 34.33
C ASP A 691 -14.07 4.91 34.44
N ARG A 692 -13.08 4.73 35.33
CA ARG A 692 -12.46 3.44 35.65
C ARG A 692 -12.72 3.07 37.11
N ASN A 693 -12.65 1.79 37.43
CA ASN A 693 -12.97 1.29 38.77
C ASN A 693 -11.90 1.60 39.80
N ASN A 694 -10.66 1.72 39.36
CA ASN A 694 -9.49 1.98 40.19
C ASN A 694 -8.69 3.14 39.60
N PHE A 695 -7.68 3.63 40.32
CA PHE A 695 -6.66 4.52 39.79
C PHE A 695 -5.28 4.15 40.28
N ILE A 696 -4.25 4.55 39.55
CA ILE A 696 -2.84 4.58 39.97
C ILE A 696 -2.36 6.03 40.07
N GLN A 697 -1.27 6.25 40.82
CA GLN A 697 -0.58 7.53 40.88
C GLN A 697 0.81 7.37 40.23
N VAL A 698 1.09 8.17 39.20
CA VAL A 698 2.26 8.02 38.33
C VAL A 698 3.02 9.33 38.24
N TYR A 699 4.35 9.29 38.25
CA TYR A 699 5.17 10.42 37.79
C TYR A 699 5.23 10.37 36.26
N ILE A 700 4.82 11.47 35.64
CA ILE A 700 4.80 11.61 34.17
C ILE A 700 5.65 12.81 33.74
N PRO A 701 6.89 12.61 33.27
CA PRO A 701 7.74 13.69 32.79
C PRO A 701 7.12 14.43 31.62
N ASN A 702 7.39 15.72 31.48
CA ASN A 702 6.94 16.49 30.31
C ASN A 702 7.52 15.90 29.01
N ARG A 703 6.78 16.02 27.91
CA ARG A 703 7.16 15.47 26.60
C ARG A 703 7.62 14.01 26.67
N SER A 704 6.88 13.18 27.39
CA SER A 704 7.16 11.76 27.51
C SER A 704 5.91 10.89 27.39
N ALA A 705 6.13 9.64 27.05
CA ALA A 705 5.08 8.62 27.01
C ALA A 705 5.53 7.37 27.78
N LEU A 706 4.57 6.78 28.49
CA LEU A 706 4.75 5.54 29.25
C LEU A 706 3.71 4.52 28.82
N VAL A 707 4.13 3.27 28.67
CA VAL A 707 3.23 2.14 28.54
C VAL A 707 3.43 1.23 29.75
N LEU A 708 2.35 0.93 30.46
CA LEU A 708 2.36 0.11 31.65
C LEU A 708 1.54 -1.16 31.45
N ALA A 709 1.99 -2.25 32.05
CA ALA A 709 1.27 -3.51 32.13
C ALA A 709 1.13 -3.95 33.57
N LEU A 710 0.09 -4.74 33.88
CA LEU A 710 0.01 -5.45 35.16
C LEU A 710 1.21 -6.39 35.31
N ASP A 711 1.81 -6.46 36.52
CA ASP A 711 2.95 -7.33 36.83
C ASP A 711 2.67 -8.80 36.44
N SER A 712 1.41 -9.24 36.62
CA SER A 712 0.95 -10.57 36.23
C SER A 712 1.01 -10.87 34.73
N ARG A 713 1.06 -9.83 33.87
CA ARG A 713 1.13 -9.93 32.39
C ARG A 713 2.57 -9.82 31.87
N ILE A 714 3.50 -9.42 32.71
CA ILE A 714 4.92 -9.28 32.32
C ILE A 714 5.56 -10.67 32.40
N GLN A 715 6.00 -11.18 31.25
CA GLN A 715 6.76 -12.43 31.20
C GLN A 715 8.07 -12.24 31.96
N LYS A 716 8.25 -12.98 33.02
CA LYS A 716 9.55 -13.06 33.72
C LYS A 716 10.49 -13.90 32.86
N HIS A 717 11.42 -13.24 32.17
CA HIS A 717 12.49 -13.89 31.43
C HIS A 717 13.58 -14.42 32.36
#